data_84c7f550ab62e06e250e29a45a24769e
#
_entry.id   84c7f550ab62e06e250e29a45a24769e
#
_cell.length_a   1.000
_cell.length_b   1.000
_cell.length_c   1.000
_cell.angle_alpha   90.00
_cell.angle_beta   90.00
_cell.angle_gamma   90.00
#
_symmetry.space_group_name_H-M   'P 1'
#
loop_
_entity.id
_entity.type
_entity.pdbx_description
1 polymer ?
#
loop_
_entity_poly.entity_id
_entity_poly.type
_entity_poly.pdbx_seq_one_letter_code
_entity_poly.pdbx_strand_id
1 'polypeptide(L)'
;MDRNAPIQELNGVGPKTEKILQKLGVYTVGDILLAFPRDYKQMPEPEHISVAEPEKVYAFHVRLCSSPVTRSTRAMQISTAQFSDGTGKVEAVWFRMPYICNQLNREPEVILYGKLTLKNKKYVMEQPAVWKPDEYRKMQISLQPVYPLTKGISSKQFGKLVRTALDSVKEDGEYIPEEILARHQFMGLREALEKVHFPTDLEELTGARKRLAFDEFFLFLLQIQRFKEHHEQTPNGFPVVRDEFIEVVAEQLPFPLTNAQKKTLEDLEKDIYSPYAMQRLIQGDVGSGKTILAFLIMAKFAHEGYQTAIMAPTEVLARQHYETFQKWIAMFELDFPVILLTGSLTAKEKREAYARMETEQNAMIIGTHALIQEKALYQKLALVVTDEQHRFGVRQRETLADKSSRLPHVLVMSATPIPRTLAIILYGDLDISVVDELPAERLPVKNCVVGPKMREKSWNFILDEVQKGHQAYIICPLVEANEELELQDVTSYVKKLEQYYGDRISVGLLHGKMRPAEKNKVMEAFVTGEIQVLVSTTVVEVGVNVPNATVMMIEDAQRFGLAQLHQLRGRVGRGNAQSYCILMNSSNGKNAKERLNILAGSNDGFYIASEDLKMRGPGDFFGVRQSGLMEFKIADVFSDADMLSIASEEAKEYVEKCNLNDCEKDMRLETTLKNAYKMTEYNTNI
;
A
#
# COMPACT_ATOMS: atom_id res chain seq x y z
N MET A 1 20.40 -32.43 7.28
CA MET A 1 19.68 -31.83 8.42
C MET A 1 18.35 -31.37 7.89
N ASP A 2 17.28 -31.49 8.67
CA ASP A 2 15.96 -30.96 8.29
C ASP A 2 15.95 -29.41 8.41
N ARG A 3 15.21 -28.72 7.54
CA ARG A 3 15.00 -27.25 7.63
C ARG A 3 14.30 -26.81 8.92
N ASN A 4 13.43 -27.68 9.46
CA ASN A 4 12.71 -27.44 10.72
C ASN A 4 13.56 -27.75 11.96
N ALA A 5 14.79 -28.25 11.81
CA ALA A 5 15.66 -28.54 12.95
C ALA A 5 15.98 -27.25 13.73
N PRO A 6 16.00 -27.30 15.08
CA PRO A 6 16.34 -26.14 15.90
C PRO A 6 17.73 -25.58 15.53
N ILE A 7 17.84 -24.23 15.52
CA ILE A 7 19.08 -23.55 15.10
C ILE A 7 20.28 -23.89 15.96
N GLN A 8 20.10 -24.33 17.20
CA GLN A 8 21.16 -24.79 18.11
C GLN A 8 21.88 -26.05 17.63
N GLU A 9 21.25 -26.86 16.75
CA GLU A 9 21.86 -28.06 16.16
C GLU A 9 22.82 -27.70 15.03
N LEU A 10 22.80 -26.47 14.54
CA LEU A 10 23.67 -26.02 13.47
C LEU A 10 25.13 -25.86 14.00
N ASN A 11 26.09 -26.44 13.32
CA ASN A 11 27.50 -26.31 13.67
C ASN A 11 27.93 -24.82 13.69
N GLY A 12 28.51 -24.40 14.82
CA GLY A 12 28.95 -23.02 15.06
C GLY A 12 27.93 -22.15 15.83
N VAL A 13 26.78 -22.72 16.20
CA VAL A 13 25.79 -22.03 17.05
C VAL A 13 25.94 -22.55 18.49
N GLY A 14 26.51 -21.70 19.35
CA GLY A 14 26.54 -21.92 20.79
C GLY A 14 25.43 -21.16 21.52
N PRO A 15 25.19 -21.37 22.83
CA PRO A 15 24.09 -20.78 23.59
C PRO A 15 24.03 -19.25 23.55
N LYS A 16 25.14 -18.55 23.38
CA LYS A 16 25.20 -17.09 23.21
C LYS A 16 24.74 -16.67 21.82
N THR A 17 25.16 -17.38 20.80
CA THR A 17 24.80 -17.11 19.40
C THR A 17 23.34 -17.43 19.17
N GLU A 18 22.82 -18.53 19.71
CA GLU A 18 21.40 -18.88 19.68
C GLU A 18 20.51 -17.74 20.20
N LYS A 19 20.80 -17.18 21.39
CA LYS A 19 20.04 -16.06 21.94
C LYS A 19 20.07 -14.81 21.06
N ILE A 20 21.15 -14.60 20.31
CA ILE A 20 21.25 -13.47 19.37
C ILE A 20 20.41 -13.75 18.12
N LEU A 21 20.45 -14.99 17.60
CA LEU A 21 19.66 -15.41 16.45
C LEU A 21 18.16 -15.38 16.76
N GLN A 22 17.72 -15.82 17.93
CA GLN A 22 16.34 -15.74 18.40
C GLN A 22 15.82 -14.28 18.45
N LYS A 23 16.67 -13.30 18.81
CA LYS A 23 16.31 -11.88 18.75
C LYS A 23 16.11 -11.36 17.31
N LEU A 24 16.66 -12.06 16.32
CA LEU A 24 16.47 -11.78 14.90
C LEU A 24 15.30 -12.57 14.28
N GLY A 25 14.54 -13.32 15.11
CA GLY A 25 13.46 -14.18 14.64
C GLY A 25 13.92 -15.50 14.01
N VAL A 26 15.18 -15.90 14.22
CA VAL A 26 15.76 -17.14 13.68
C VAL A 26 15.75 -18.22 14.75
N TYR A 27 14.87 -19.20 14.62
CA TYR A 27 14.68 -20.32 15.56
C TYR A 27 15.08 -21.66 14.96
N THR A 28 14.98 -21.81 13.63
CA THR A 28 15.26 -23.04 12.89
C THR A 28 16.37 -22.85 11.87
N VAL A 29 16.88 -23.96 11.33
CA VAL A 29 17.83 -23.96 10.22
C VAL A 29 17.18 -23.37 8.94
N GLY A 30 15.89 -23.53 8.75
CA GLY A 30 15.15 -22.91 7.66
C GLY A 30 15.07 -21.38 7.81
N ASP A 31 14.88 -20.87 9.04
CA ASP A 31 14.76 -19.43 9.26
C ASP A 31 16.05 -18.68 8.89
N ILE A 32 17.23 -19.24 9.16
CA ILE A 32 18.49 -18.58 8.80
C ILE A 32 18.70 -18.51 7.29
N LEU A 33 18.18 -19.48 6.53
CA LEU A 33 18.20 -19.49 5.06
C LEU A 33 17.24 -18.45 4.45
N LEU A 34 16.20 -18.09 5.19
CA LEU A 34 15.22 -17.07 4.81
C LEU A 34 15.51 -15.70 5.45
N ALA A 35 16.63 -15.53 6.13
CA ALA A 35 17.09 -14.25 6.65
C ALA A 35 17.94 -13.53 5.59
N PHE A 36 17.27 -12.92 4.62
CA PHE A 36 17.90 -12.34 3.43
C PHE A 36 18.76 -11.10 3.72
N PRO A 37 19.84 -10.87 2.92
CA PRO A 37 20.58 -9.63 2.97
C PRO A 37 19.69 -8.43 2.59
N ARG A 38 19.87 -7.32 3.32
CA ARG A 38 19.17 -6.05 2.99
C ARG A 38 19.85 -5.25 1.88
N ASP A 39 21.15 -5.51 1.65
CA ASP A 39 21.98 -4.77 0.70
C ASP A 39 23.20 -5.61 0.32
N TYR A 40 23.86 -5.24 -0.76
CA TYR A 40 25.09 -5.89 -1.24
C TYR A 40 26.17 -4.84 -1.50
N LYS A 41 27.39 -5.16 -1.09
CA LYS A 41 28.56 -4.30 -1.30
C LYS A 41 29.53 -4.95 -2.27
N GLN A 42 29.91 -4.23 -3.30
CA GLN A 42 31.05 -4.61 -4.12
C GLN A 42 32.31 -4.05 -3.46
N MET A 43 33.34 -4.88 -3.33
CA MET A 43 34.60 -4.45 -2.80
C MET A 43 35.35 -3.63 -3.87
N PRO A 44 35.80 -2.39 -3.57
CA PRO A 44 36.46 -1.53 -4.54
C PRO A 44 37.82 -2.11 -4.95
N GLU A 45 38.27 -1.73 -6.14
CA GLU A 45 39.65 -2.01 -6.54
C GLU A 45 40.64 -1.29 -5.61
N PRO A 46 41.80 -1.90 -5.29
CA PRO A 46 42.82 -1.22 -4.53
C PRO A 46 43.38 -0.03 -5.31
N GLU A 47 43.35 1.14 -4.68
CA GLU A 47 43.87 2.38 -5.24
C GLU A 47 45.26 2.74 -4.66
N HIS A 48 45.97 3.67 -5.30
CA HIS A 48 47.23 4.20 -4.80
C HIS A 48 46.98 5.30 -3.74
N ILE A 49 47.80 5.30 -2.68
CA ILE A 49 47.67 6.28 -1.58
C ILE A 49 47.87 7.71 -2.11
N SER A 50 48.70 7.90 -3.16
CA SER A 50 48.99 9.22 -3.75
C SER A 50 47.81 9.94 -4.36
N VAL A 51 46.78 9.19 -4.83
CA VAL A 51 45.59 9.75 -5.50
C VAL A 51 44.37 9.80 -4.56
N ALA A 52 44.53 9.32 -3.32
CA ALA A 52 43.40 9.19 -2.40
C ALA A 52 43.08 10.56 -1.71
N GLU A 53 41.78 10.84 -1.63
CA GLU A 53 41.25 12.01 -0.95
C GLU A 53 40.77 11.66 0.48
N PRO A 54 41.00 12.54 1.48
CA PRO A 54 40.47 12.31 2.83
C PRO A 54 38.95 12.22 2.85
N GLU A 55 38.39 11.56 3.89
CA GLU A 55 36.98 11.37 4.19
C GLU A 55 36.26 10.36 3.28
N LYS A 56 36.93 9.69 2.34
CA LYS A 56 36.42 8.63 1.51
C LYS A 56 36.87 7.24 1.99
N VAL A 57 36.18 6.19 1.54
CA VAL A 57 36.50 4.77 1.83
C VAL A 57 37.32 4.20 0.69
N TYR A 58 38.46 3.61 1.03
CA TYR A 58 39.40 3.01 0.07
C TYR A 58 39.82 1.61 0.47
N ALA A 59 40.29 0.87 -0.53
CA ALA A 59 41.13 -0.30 -0.35
C ALA A 59 42.54 0.05 -0.82
N PHE A 60 43.55 -0.24 0.00
CA PHE A 60 44.96 -0.04 -0.36
C PHE A 60 45.70 -1.35 -0.30
N HIS A 61 46.38 -1.72 -1.39
CA HIS A 61 47.33 -2.82 -1.39
C HIS A 61 48.68 -2.32 -0.85
N VAL A 62 49.03 -2.67 0.38
CA VAL A 62 50.11 -2.05 1.11
C VAL A 62 50.99 -3.07 1.80
N ARG A 63 52.25 -2.62 2.04
CA ARG A 63 53.23 -3.39 2.78
C ARG A 63 53.59 -2.67 4.09
N LEU A 64 53.77 -3.46 5.14
CA LEU A 64 54.18 -2.97 6.45
C LEU A 64 55.57 -2.34 6.38
N CYS A 65 55.69 -1.09 6.85
CA CYS A 65 56.94 -0.29 6.85
C CYS A 65 57.76 -0.49 8.12
N SER A 66 57.13 -0.79 9.24
CA SER A 66 57.76 -0.93 10.54
C SER A 66 57.00 -1.88 11.42
N SER A 67 57.64 -2.53 12.39
CA SER A 67 56.96 -3.43 13.33
C SER A 67 55.75 -2.71 13.99
N PRO A 68 54.59 -3.37 14.01
CA PRO A 68 53.41 -2.80 14.64
C PRO A 68 53.60 -2.67 16.17
N VAL A 69 53.05 -1.60 16.75
CA VAL A 69 53.24 -1.32 18.18
C VAL A 69 51.90 -1.28 18.89
N THR A 70 51.78 -2.03 20.00
CA THR A 70 50.63 -1.91 20.91
C THR A 70 50.98 -1.11 22.13
N ARG A 71 50.25 -0.05 22.42
CA ARG A 71 50.34 0.78 23.63
C ARG A 71 49.13 0.53 24.50
N SER A 72 49.36 0.29 25.79
CA SER A 72 48.29 0.17 26.77
C SER A 72 48.19 1.47 27.54
N THR A 73 47.00 2.10 27.49
CA THR A 73 46.62 3.25 28.36
C THR A 73 45.70 2.72 29.47
N ARG A 74 45.42 3.57 30.49
CA ARG A 74 44.50 3.20 31.59
C ARG A 74 43.11 2.85 31.10
N ALA A 75 42.70 3.36 29.93
CA ALA A 75 41.35 3.21 29.37
C ALA A 75 41.27 2.12 28.30
N MET A 76 42.30 1.92 27.46
CA MET A 76 42.23 0.97 26.32
C MET A 76 43.62 0.62 25.76
N GLN A 77 43.63 -0.47 24.99
CA GLN A 77 44.83 -0.87 24.19
C GLN A 77 44.64 -0.29 22.77
N ILE A 78 45.73 0.30 22.27
CA ILE A 78 45.78 0.91 20.92
C ILE A 78 46.96 0.24 20.19
N SER A 79 46.64 -0.40 19.05
CA SER A 79 47.66 -0.95 18.14
C SER A 79 47.76 -0.03 16.92
N THR A 80 49.01 0.28 16.56
CA THR A 80 49.32 1.14 15.41
C THR A 80 50.35 0.49 14.52
N ALA A 81 50.22 0.69 13.21
CA ALA A 81 51.16 0.22 12.21
C ALA A 81 51.23 1.21 11.03
N GLN A 82 52.39 1.36 10.45
CA GLN A 82 52.60 2.17 9.25
C GLN A 82 52.77 1.27 8.02
N PHE A 83 52.09 1.67 6.95
CA PHE A 83 52.08 0.94 5.68
C PHE A 83 52.44 1.87 4.52
N SER A 84 52.92 1.31 3.41
CA SER A 84 53.19 1.97 2.16
C SER A 84 52.88 1.09 0.97
N ASP A 85 52.42 1.73 -0.11
CA ASP A 85 52.26 1.12 -1.43
C ASP A 85 53.34 1.53 -2.41
N GLY A 86 54.38 2.21 -1.94
CA GLY A 86 55.45 2.81 -2.76
C GLY A 86 55.12 4.22 -3.28
N THR A 87 53.85 4.66 -3.32
CA THR A 87 53.40 5.98 -3.74
C THR A 87 53.12 6.92 -2.58
N GLY A 88 52.75 6.35 -1.42
CA GLY A 88 52.43 7.09 -0.21
C GLY A 88 52.59 6.27 1.06
N LYS A 89 52.27 6.88 2.21
CA LYS A 89 52.24 6.19 3.50
C LYS A 89 50.90 6.44 4.21
N VAL A 90 50.41 5.42 4.89
CA VAL A 90 49.17 5.47 5.70
C VAL A 90 49.43 4.83 7.05
N GLU A 91 48.95 5.45 8.12
CA GLU A 91 48.97 4.91 9.49
C GLU A 91 47.62 4.23 9.78
N ALA A 92 47.62 2.98 10.18
CA ALA A 92 46.42 2.26 10.60
C ALA A 92 46.40 2.15 12.12
N VAL A 93 45.24 2.40 12.73
CA VAL A 93 45.02 2.40 14.17
C VAL A 93 43.87 1.48 14.54
N TRP A 94 44.10 0.55 15.46
CA TRP A 94 43.10 -0.36 15.99
C TRP A 94 42.94 -0.20 17.49
N PHE A 95 41.71 -0.14 17.95
CA PHE A 95 41.39 -0.05 19.37
C PHE A 95 40.95 -1.44 19.88
N ARG A 96 41.48 -1.87 21.04
CA ARG A 96 41.19 -3.16 21.71
C ARG A 96 41.45 -4.41 20.85
N MET A 97 42.43 -4.34 19.93
CA MET A 97 42.82 -5.44 19.03
C MET A 97 44.33 -5.71 19.09
N PRO A 98 44.89 -6.16 20.23
CA PRO A 98 46.36 -6.41 20.36
C PRO A 98 46.84 -7.54 19.48
N TYR A 99 45.98 -8.50 19.11
CA TYR A 99 46.32 -9.63 18.27
C TYR A 99 46.68 -9.25 16.83
N ILE A 100 46.24 -8.05 16.38
CA ILE A 100 46.48 -7.59 14.99
C ILE A 100 47.99 -7.45 14.72
N CYS A 101 48.79 -7.10 15.73
CA CYS A 101 50.23 -6.96 15.61
C CYS A 101 50.89 -8.32 15.27
N ASN A 102 50.42 -9.41 15.88
CA ASN A 102 50.93 -10.75 15.59
C ASN A 102 50.54 -11.22 14.18
N GLN A 103 49.35 -10.84 13.73
CA GLN A 103 48.87 -11.14 12.37
C GLN A 103 49.74 -10.40 11.34
N LEU A 104 49.95 -9.11 11.50
CA LEU A 104 50.72 -8.27 10.58
C LEU A 104 52.22 -8.64 10.52
N ASN A 105 52.78 -9.10 11.60
CA ASN A 105 54.17 -9.60 11.60
C ASN A 105 54.34 -10.92 10.81
N ARG A 106 53.29 -11.74 10.72
CA ARG A 106 53.31 -12.98 9.92
C ARG A 106 53.01 -12.71 8.44
N GLU A 107 52.19 -11.67 8.16
CA GLU A 107 51.70 -11.33 6.83
C GLU A 107 51.94 -9.83 6.62
N PRO A 108 53.14 -9.41 6.16
CA PRO A 108 53.49 -8.00 6.05
C PRO A 108 52.85 -7.30 4.83
N GLU A 109 52.29 -8.05 3.88
CA GLU A 109 51.62 -7.54 2.69
C GLU A 109 50.12 -7.82 2.81
N VAL A 110 49.32 -6.74 2.82
CA VAL A 110 47.88 -6.81 3.11
C VAL A 110 47.09 -5.81 2.28
N ILE A 111 45.79 -6.02 2.18
CA ILE A 111 44.83 -4.99 1.74
C ILE A 111 44.22 -4.38 3.00
N LEU A 112 44.38 -3.07 3.12
CA LEU A 112 43.67 -2.24 4.12
C LEU A 112 42.39 -1.67 3.51
N TYR A 113 41.24 -1.95 4.11
CA TYR A 113 39.96 -1.43 3.68
C TYR A 113 39.32 -0.61 4.79
N GLY A 114 38.99 0.65 4.51
CA GLY A 114 38.39 1.55 5.50
C GLY A 114 38.38 3.01 5.06
N LYS A 115 37.88 3.86 5.94
CA LYS A 115 37.81 5.29 5.71
C LYS A 115 39.17 5.94 5.92
N LEU A 116 39.63 6.72 4.94
CA LEU A 116 40.86 7.51 5.01
C LEU A 116 40.55 8.87 5.63
N THR A 117 41.34 9.26 6.64
CA THR A 117 41.23 10.56 7.28
C THR A 117 42.62 11.26 7.30
N LEU A 118 42.62 12.58 7.30
CA LEU A 118 43.86 13.34 7.41
C LEU A 118 43.99 13.90 8.85
N LYS A 119 44.96 13.39 9.62
CA LYS A 119 45.26 13.85 10.99
C LYS A 119 46.72 14.33 11.09
N ASN A 120 46.93 15.53 11.56
CA ASN A 120 48.27 16.11 11.71
C ASN A 120 49.15 16.00 10.44
N LYS A 121 48.56 16.24 9.26
CA LYS A 121 49.19 16.12 7.94
C LYS A 121 49.61 14.67 7.58
N LYS A 122 49.08 13.64 8.25
CA LYS A 122 49.30 12.23 7.95
C LYS A 122 47.98 11.57 7.58
N TYR A 123 48.02 10.67 6.61
CA TYR A 123 46.90 9.81 6.29
C TYR A 123 46.72 8.73 7.37
N VAL A 124 45.55 8.65 7.94
CA VAL A 124 45.20 7.70 9.01
C VAL A 124 43.93 6.93 8.65
N MET A 125 43.96 5.63 8.84
CA MET A 125 42.79 4.78 8.80
C MET A 125 42.49 4.26 10.20
N GLU A 126 41.29 4.53 10.72
CA GLU A 126 40.84 4.01 12.02
C GLU A 126 40.05 2.72 11.84
N GLN A 127 40.42 1.69 12.57
CA GLN A 127 39.78 0.36 12.52
C GLN A 127 39.67 -0.22 11.09
N PRO A 128 40.69 -0.10 10.20
CA PRO A 128 40.57 -0.67 8.88
C PRO A 128 40.47 -2.21 8.97
N ALA A 129 39.67 -2.80 8.08
CA ALA A 129 39.68 -4.23 7.87
C ALA A 129 40.98 -4.62 7.16
N VAL A 130 41.61 -5.75 7.62
CA VAL A 130 42.83 -6.28 7.07
C VAL A 130 42.54 -7.60 6.37
N TRP A 131 42.93 -7.68 5.10
CA TRP A 131 42.71 -8.85 4.26
C TRP A 131 44.00 -9.32 3.62
N LYS A 132 44.12 -10.62 3.39
CA LYS A 132 45.16 -11.15 2.48
C LYS A 132 44.79 -10.76 1.05
N PRO A 133 45.77 -10.44 0.18
CA PRO A 133 45.53 -10.09 -1.20
C PRO A 133 44.65 -11.09 -1.95
N ASP A 134 44.91 -12.40 -1.78
CA ASP A 134 44.13 -13.46 -2.45
C ASP A 134 42.68 -13.59 -1.90
N GLU A 135 42.49 -13.39 -0.60
CA GLU A 135 41.14 -13.36 0.00
C GLU A 135 40.36 -12.14 -0.50
N TYR A 136 41.03 -11.00 -0.57
CA TYR A 136 40.40 -9.76 -1.06
C TYR A 136 39.99 -9.87 -2.53
N ARG A 137 40.84 -10.43 -3.40
CA ARG A 137 40.51 -10.70 -4.81
C ARG A 137 39.27 -11.58 -4.95
N LYS A 138 39.14 -12.64 -4.16
CA LYS A 138 37.93 -13.47 -4.16
C LYS A 138 36.67 -12.67 -3.77
N MET A 139 36.80 -11.72 -2.85
CA MET A 139 35.69 -10.85 -2.43
C MET A 139 35.35 -9.76 -3.45
N GLN A 140 36.29 -9.35 -4.28
CA GLN A 140 36.04 -8.39 -5.38
C GLN A 140 35.20 -8.98 -6.50
N ILE A 141 35.38 -10.28 -6.76
CA ILE A 141 34.65 -11.00 -7.82
C ILE A 141 33.19 -11.21 -7.42
N SER A 142 32.85 -11.18 -6.14
CA SER A 142 31.51 -11.48 -5.63
C SER A 142 30.92 -10.31 -4.84
N LEU A 143 29.61 -10.15 -4.91
CA LEU A 143 28.88 -9.19 -4.11
C LEU A 143 28.82 -9.64 -2.65
N GLN A 144 29.21 -8.78 -1.72
CA GLN A 144 29.25 -9.10 -0.29
C GLN A 144 27.92 -8.77 0.38
N PRO A 145 27.21 -9.74 0.97
CA PRO A 145 25.90 -9.52 1.58
C PRO A 145 26.00 -8.69 2.86
N VAL A 146 25.06 -7.76 3.04
CA VAL A 146 24.89 -6.97 4.25
C VAL A 146 23.60 -7.37 4.92
N TYR A 147 23.70 -8.10 6.04
CA TYR A 147 22.53 -8.56 6.78
C TYR A 147 21.99 -7.51 7.78
N PRO A 148 20.68 -7.48 8.06
CA PRO A 148 20.09 -6.67 9.12
C PRO A 148 20.36 -7.32 10.48
N LEU A 149 21.48 -6.97 11.13
CA LEU A 149 21.96 -7.61 12.34
C LEU A 149 21.82 -6.75 13.59
N THR A 150 21.78 -7.41 14.75
CA THR A 150 21.83 -6.81 16.08
C THR A 150 23.24 -6.87 16.69
N LYS A 151 23.47 -6.14 17.79
CA LYS A 151 24.75 -6.19 18.53
C LYS A 151 25.09 -7.63 18.95
N GLY A 152 26.33 -8.06 18.65
CA GLY A 152 26.89 -9.34 19.11
C GLY A 152 27.17 -10.34 18.00
N ILE A 153 26.76 -10.11 16.76
CA ILE A 153 27.12 -10.92 15.59
C ILE A 153 27.49 -10.01 14.41
N SER A 154 28.51 -10.38 13.65
CA SER A 154 28.94 -9.66 12.44
C SER A 154 28.36 -10.31 11.17
N SER A 155 28.25 -9.54 10.05
CA SER A 155 27.83 -10.10 8.76
C SER A 155 28.69 -11.27 8.31
N LYS A 156 30.00 -11.23 8.57
CA LYS A 156 30.92 -12.33 8.26
C LYS A 156 30.60 -13.61 9.05
N GLN A 157 30.27 -13.47 10.34
CA GLN A 157 29.88 -14.61 11.20
C GLN A 157 28.52 -15.16 10.79
N PHE A 158 27.55 -14.27 10.53
CA PHE A 158 26.23 -14.67 10.07
C PHE A 158 26.29 -15.38 8.73
N GLY A 159 27.02 -14.84 7.74
CA GLY A 159 27.21 -15.46 6.43
C GLY A 159 27.89 -16.86 6.52
N LYS A 160 28.81 -17.06 7.49
CA LYS A 160 29.34 -18.38 7.73
C LYS A 160 28.30 -19.39 8.23
N LEU A 161 27.40 -18.95 9.11
CA LEU A 161 26.30 -19.79 9.60
C LEU A 161 25.33 -20.12 8.47
N VAL A 162 25.00 -19.15 7.61
CA VAL A 162 24.18 -19.37 6.40
C VAL A 162 24.83 -20.41 5.48
N ARG A 163 26.15 -20.31 5.22
CA ARG A 163 26.87 -21.30 4.41
C ARG A 163 26.80 -22.68 5.06
N THR A 164 27.05 -22.78 6.37
CA THR A 164 26.95 -24.05 7.10
C THR A 164 25.53 -24.63 7.03
N ALA A 165 24.49 -23.79 7.07
CA ALA A 165 23.10 -24.22 6.93
C ALA A 165 22.82 -24.77 5.53
N LEU A 166 23.25 -24.06 4.47
CA LEU A 166 23.14 -24.51 3.08
C LEU A 166 23.84 -25.88 2.87
N ASP A 167 25.04 -26.06 3.42
CA ASP A 167 25.80 -27.30 3.29
C ASP A 167 25.19 -28.48 4.10
N SER A 168 24.47 -28.16 5.19
CA SER A 168 23.90 -29.19 6.08
C SER A 168 22.53 -29.69 5.62
N VAL A 169 21.78 -28.87 4.90
CA VAL A 169 20.47 -29.25 4.34
C VAL A 169 20.67 -30.04 3.05
N LYS A 170 20.33 -31.34 3.08
CA LYS A 170 20.60 -32.27 1.96
C LYS A 170 19.49 -32.28 0.91
N GLU A 171 18.26 -31.93 1.27
CA GLU A 171 17.13 -31.91 0.35
C GLU A 171 17.04 -30.57 -0.36
N ASP A 172 16.79 -30.59 -1.66
CA ASP A 172 16.59 -29.36 -2.45
C ASP A 172 15.35 -28.59 -1.97
N GLY A 173 14.38 -29.32 -1.40
CA GLY A 173 13.18 -28.74 -0.80
C GLY A 173 12.31 -28.00 -1.81
N GLU A 174 12.47 -28.30 -3.12
CA GLU A 174 11.68 -27.72 -4.17
C GLU A 174 10.22 -28.09 -3.99
N TYR A 175 9.35 -27.10 -4.08
CA TYR A 175 7.89 -27.25 -3.91
C TYR A 175 7.08 -26.59 -5.04
N ILE A 176 7.73 -25.79 -5.90
CA ILE A 176 7.07 -25.25 -7.08
C ILE A 176 7.05 -26.36 -8.16
N PRO A 177 5.92 -26.58 -8.83
CA PRO A 177 5.81 -27.54 -9.91
C PRO A 177 6.84 -27.32 -11.01
N GLU A 178 7.45 -28.40 -11.51
CA GLU A 178 8.52 -28.35 -12.52
C GLU A 178 8.04 -27.64 -13.80
N GLU A 179 6.77 -27.78 -14.15
CA GLU A 179 6.18 -27.10 -15.33
C GLU A 179 6.25 -25.56 -15.20
N ILE A 180 5.98 -25.03 -14.01
CA ILE A 180 6.05 -23.59 -13.72
C ILE A 180 7.50 -23.12 -13.78
N LEU A 181 8.42 -23.87 -13.16
CA LEU A 181 9.85 -23.57 -13.21
C LEU A 181 10.37 -23.51 -14.65
N ALA A 182 10.02 -24.49 -15.47
CA ALA A 182 10.44 -24.57 -16.88
C ALA A 182 9.84 -23.45 -17.72
N ARG A 183 8.55 -23.15 -17.55
CA ARG A 183 7.84 -22.11 -18.30
C ARG A 183 8.47 -20.73 -18.13
N HIS A 184 8.85 -20.38 -16.91
CA HIS A 184 9.42 -19.08 -16.57
C HIS A 184 10.96 -19.08 -16.45
N GLN A 185 11.59 -20.21 -16.75
CA GLN A 185 13.05 -20.38 -16.65
C GLN A 185 13.60 -20.02 -15.25
N PHE A 186 12.87 -20.35 -14.21
CA PHE A 186 13.30 -20.13 -12.85
C PHE A 186 14.34 -21.17 -12.42
N MET A 187 15.33 -20.72 -11.67
CA MET A 187 16.27 -21.61 -11.01
C MET A 187 15.62 -22.39 -9.86
N GLY A 188 16.20 -23.53 -9.49
CA GLY A 188 15.74 -24.31 -8.33
C GLY A 188 15.89 -23.56 -7.01
N LEU A 189 15.05 -23.90 -6.01
CA LEU A 189 15.00 -23.20 -4.73
C LEU A 189 16.37 -23.17 -4.02
N ARG A 190 17.12 -24.28 -4.01
CA ARG A 190 18.45 -24.35 -3.38
C ARG A 190 19.44 -23.40 -4.06
N GLU A 191 19.45 -23.38 -5.38
CA GLU A 191 20.29 -22.47 -6.17
C GLU A 191 19.94 -21.03 -5.90
N ALA A 192 18.64 -20.68 -5.85
CA ALA A 192 18.17 -19.34 -5.53
C ALA A 192 18.60 -18.90 -4.14
N LEU A 193 18.47 -19.76 -3.13
CA LEU A 193 18.93 -19.49 -1.76
C LEU A 193 20.45 -19.30 -1.69
N GLU A 194 21.24 -20.09 -2.45
CA GLU A 194 22.68 -19.91 -2.49
C GLU A 194 23.05 -18.58 -3.16
N LYS A 195 22.47 -18.27 -4.32
CA LYS A 195 22.80 -17.08 -5.09
C LYS A 195 22.30 -15.78 -4.46
N VAL A 196 21.19 -15.78 -3.70
CA VAL A 196 20.77 -14.61 -2.95
C VAL A 196 21.70 -14.30 -1.78
N HIS A 197 22.31 -15.29 -1.15
CA HIS A 197 23.25 -15.08 -0.05
C HIS A 197 24.69 -14.85 -0.51
N PHE A 198 25.08 -15.46 -1.63
CA PHE A 198 26.47 -15.47 -2.12
C PHE A 198 26.53 -15.27 -3.64
N PRO A 199 25.97 -14.20 -4.18
CA PRO A 199 25.96 -13.95 -5.62
C PRO A 199 27.37 -13.66 -6.15
N THR A 200 27.68 -14.16 -7.34
CA THR A 200 28.91 -13.81 -8.02
C THR A 200 28.78 -12.48 -8.75
N ASP A 201 27.60 -12.18 -9.29
CA ASP A 201 27.31 -10.97 -10.03
C ASP A 201 25.87 -10.49 -9.83
N LEU A 202 25.50 -9.37 -10.47
CA LEU A 202 24.17 -8.79 -10.40
C LEU A 202 23.10 -9.60 -11.14
N GLU A 203 23.47 -10.34 -12.19
CA GLU A 203 22.55 -11.15 -12.97
C GLU A 203 22.06 -12.34 -12.17
N GLU A 204 22.99 -13.07 -11.52
CA GLU A 204 22.67 -14.17 -10.60
C GLU A 204 21.80 -13.69 -9.44
N LEU A 205 22.16 -12.54 -8.83
CA LEU A 205 21.38 -11.95 -7.75
C LEU A 205 19.95 -11.61 -8.19
N THR A 206 19.81 -11.00 -9.37
CA THR A 206 18.50 -10.63 -9.91
C THR A 206 17.66 -11.85 -10.20
N GLY A 207 18.23 -12.90 -10.79
CA GLY A 207 17.54 -14.15 -11.05
C GLY A 207 17.08 -14.85 -9.75
N ALA A 208 17.96 -14.90 -8.74
CA ALA A 208 17.63 -15.47 -7.44
C ALA A 208 16.52 -14.69 -6.73
N ARG A 209 16.57 -13.34 -6.74
CA ARG A 209 15.54 -12.50 -6.17
C ARG A 209 14.18 -12.71 -6.85
N LYS A 210 14.16 -12.73 -8.19
CA LYS A 210 12.92 -12.97 -8.96
C LYS A 210 12.29 -14.31 -8.58
N ARG A 211 13.10 -15.37 -8.48
CA ARG A 211 12.60 -16.69 -8.08
C ARG A 211 12.00 -16.68 -6.68
N LEU A 212 12.71 -16.11 -5.70
CA LEU A 212 12.25 -16.09 -4.31
C LEU A 212 11.06 -15.14 -4.09
N ALA A 213 11.00 -14.02 -4.84
CA ALA A 213 9.83 -13.13 -4.83
C ALA A 213 8.60 -13.82 -5.44
N PHE A 214 8.78 -14.54 -6.56
CA PHE A 214 7.72 -15.38 -7.13
C PHE A 214 7.20 -16.39 -6.11
N ASP A 215 8.08 -17.07 -5.38
CA ASP A 215 7.69 -18.07 -4.37
C ASP A 215 6.78 -17.47 -3.29
N GLU A 216 7.17 -16.33 -2.73
CA GLU A 216 6.38 -15.67 -1.69
C GLU A 216 5.00 -15.24 -2.23
N PHE A 217 4.94 -14.67 -3.44
CA PHE A 217 3.69 -14.28 -4.06
C PHE A 217 2.84 -15.49 -4.45
N PHE A 218 3.42 -16.52 -5.03
CA PHE A 218 2.70 -17.71 -5.46
C PHE A 218 2.04 -18.44 -4.28
N LEU A 219 2.77 -18.66 -3.20
CA LEU A 219 2.23 -19.29 -1.99
C LEU A 219 1.08 -18.45 -1.41
N PHE A 220 1.26 -17.13 -1.35
CA PHE A 220 0.24 -16.22 -0.84
C PHE A 220 -1.01 -16.22 -1.71
N LEU A 221 -0.86 -16.08 -3.04
CA LEU A 221 -1.96 -16.04 -3.98
C LEU A 221 -2.68 -17.39 -4.13
N LEU A 222 -1.93 -18.47 -4.09
CA LEU A 222 -2.50 -19.82 -4.11
C LEU A 222 -3.45 -20.04 -2.92
N GLN A 223 -3.11 -19.48 -1.77
CA GLN A 223 -3.99 -19.57 -0.62
C GLN A 223 -5.24 -18.71 -0.80
N ILE A 224 -5.07 -17.49 -1.26
CA ILE A 224 -6.21 -16.62 -1.55
C ILE A 224 -7.17 -17.32 -2.54
N GLN A 225 -6.64 -17.95 -3.59
CA GLN A 225 -7.46 -18.69 -4.55
C GLN A 225 -8.21 -19.85 -3.89
N ARG A 226 -7.59 -20.57 -2.96
CA ARG A 226 -8.26 -21.64 -2.20
C ARG A 226 -9.35 -21.13 -1.26
N PHE A 227 -9.14 -19.97 -0.64
CA PHE A 227 -10.21 -19.33 0.13
C PHE A 227 -11.37 -18.93 -0.77
N LYS A 228 -11.09 -18.39 -1.96
CA LYS A 228 -12.13 -18.08 -2.96
C LYS A 228 -12.91 -19.33 -3.34
N GLU A 229 -12.24 -20.43 -3.68
CA GLU A 229 -12.93 -21.69 -4.03
C GLU A 229 -13.85 -22.18 -2.92
N HIS A 230 -13.41 -22.07 -1.67
CA HIS A 230 -14.27 -22.48 -0.55
C HIS A 230 -15.52 -21.59 -0.44
N HIS A 231 -15.40 -20.29 -0.77
CA HIS A 231 -16.53 -19.38 -0.85
C HIS A 231 -17.35 -19.56 -2.13
N GLU A 232 -16.72 -19.78 -3.29
CA GLU A 232 -17.38 -20.07 -4.56
C GLU A 232 -18.15 -21.41 -4.57
N GLN A 233 -17.86 -22.32 -3.65
CA GLN A 233 -18.64 -23.55 -3.42
C GLN A 233 -19.85 -23.32 -2.51
N THR A 234 -20.00 -22.13 -1.90
CA THR A 234 -21.15 -21.83 -1.06
C THR A 234 -22.35 -21.46 -1.93
N PRO A 235 -23.44 -22.25 -1.89
CA PRO A 235 -24.60 -21.99 -2.75
C PRO A 235 -25.18 -20.60 -2.52
N ASN A 236 -25.57 -19.95 -3.60
CA ASN A 236 -26.30 -18.70 -3.58
C ASN A 236 -27.60 -18.83 -2.77
N GLY A 237 -27.70 -18.08 -1.69
CA GLY A 237 -28.90 -18.09 -0.82
C GLY A 237 -30.10 -17.36 -1.42
N PHE A 238 -29.87 -16.53 -2.45
CA PHE A 238 -30.85 -15.61 -3.04
C PHE A 238 -30.76 -15.64 -4.58
N PRO A 239 -31.30 -16.69 -5.21
CA PRO A 239 -31.24 -16.86 -6.67
C PRO A 239 -31.99 -15.73 -7.38
N VAL A 240 -31.39 -15.20 -8.43
CA VAL A 240 -31.95 -14.15 -9.29
C VAL A 240 -32.25 -14.72 -10.66
N VAL A 241 -33.43 -14.43 -11.19
CA VAL A 241 -33.85 -14.91 -12.52
C VAL A 241 -33.28 -13.96 -13.59
N ARG A 242 -32.69 -14.55 -14.66
CA ARG A 242 -32.21 -13.75 -15.79
C ARG A 242 -33.39 -13.29 -16.64
N ASP A 243 -33.51 -11.99 -16.76
CA ASP A 243 -34.52 -11.31 -17.59
C ASP A 243 -33.91 -10.02 -18.17
N GLU A 244 -34.68 -9.23 -18.89
CA GLU A 244 -34.26 -7.97 -19.53
C GLU A 244 -34.40 -6.75 -18.59
N PHE A 245 -34.61 -6.93 -17.28
CA PHE A 245 -34.88 -5.82 -16.36
C PHE A 245 -33.74 -4.81 -16.30
N ILE A 246 -32.48 -5.29 -16.18
CA ILE A 246 -31.30 -4.42 -16.08
C ILE A 246 -31.11 -3.62 -17.37
N GLU A 247 -31.24 -4.28 -18.53
CA GLU A 247 -31.12 -3.67 -19.85
C GLU A 247 -32.17 -2.59 -20.04
N VAL A 248 -33.44 -2.88 -19.73
CA VAL A 248 -34.56 -1.95 -19.86
C VAL A 248 -34.36 -0.71 -18.97
N VAL A 249 -33.91 -0.87 -17.73
CA VAL A 249 -33.63 0.26 -16.84
C VAL A 249 -32.39 1.04 -17.31
N ALA A 250 -31.37 0.35 -17.79
CA ALA A 250 -30.15 0.98 -18.29
C ALA A 250 -30.40 1.82 -19.58
N GLU A 251 -31.30 1.41 -20.45
CA GLU A 251 -31.70 2.16 -21.65
C GLU A 251 -32.47 3.45 -21.32
N GLN A 252 -33.14 3.51 -20.19
CA GLN A 252 -33.85 4.71 -19.72
C GLN A 252 -32.94 5.74 -19.04
N LEU A 253 -31.65 5.44 -18.87
CA LEU A 253 -30.70 6.39 -18.31
C LEU A 253 -30.61 7.66 -19.18
N PRO A 254 -30.52 8.87 -18.59
CA PRO A 254 -30.38 10.14 -19.33
C PRO A 254 -29.00 10.29 -20.01
N PHE A 255 -28.10 9.32 -19.85
CA PHE A 255 -26.77 9.26 -20.44
C PHE A 255 -26.39 7.81 -20.77
N PRO A 256 -25.63 7.56 -21.84
CA PRO A 256 -25.16 6.20 -22.15
C PRO A 256 -24.08 5.75 -21.16
N LEU A 257 -24.10 4.48 -20.81
CA LEU A 257 -23.02 3.86 -20.05
C LEU A 257 -21.72 3.82 -20.88
N THR A 258 -20.57 4.08 -20.26
CA THR A 258 -19.25 3.93 -20.88
C THR A 258 -18.95 2.46 -21.15
N ASN A 259 -17.94 2.16 -21.99
CA ASN A 259 -17.56 0.78 -22.26
C ASN A 259 -17.07 0.04 -21.00
N ALA A 260 -16.31 0.74 -20.14
CA ALA A 260 -15.87 0.19 -18.87
C ALA A 260 -17.04 -0.11 -17.91
N GLN A 261 -18.08 0.75 -17.89
CA GLN A 261 -19.28 0.52 -17.09
C GLN A 261 -20.10 -0.66 -17.64
N LYS A 262 -20.26 -0.77 -18.98
CA LYS A 262 -20.96 -1.93 -19.61
C LYS A 262 -20.25 -3.24 -19.28
N LYS A 263 -18.92 -3.29 -19.45
CA LYS A 263 -18.12 -4.47 -19.11
C LYS A 263 -18.25 -4.84 -17.62
N THR A 264 -18.21 -3.84 -16.74
CA THR A 264 -18.40 -4.08 -15.30
C THR A 264 -19.79 -4.59 -14.99
N LEU A 265 -20.83 -4.09 -15.68
CA LEU A 265 -22.20 -4.57 -15.54
C LEU A 265 -22.36 -6.02 -16.01
N GLU A 266 -21.74 -6.39 -17.14
CA GLU A 266 -21.67 -7.78 -17.61
C GLU A 266 -20.99 -8.70 -16.58
N ASP A 267 -19.89 -8.27 -15.96
CA ASP A 267 -19.23 -9.01 -14.87
C ASP A 267 -20.18 -9.23 -13.68
N LEU A 268 -20.92 -8.17 -13.27
CA LEU A 268 -21.87 -8.22 -12.17
C LEU A 268 -23.06 -9.14 -12.48
N GLU A 269 -23.59 -9.08 -13.70
CA GLU A 269 -24.68 -9.95 -14.15
C GLU A 269 -24.25 -11.41 -14.17
N LYS A 270 -23.04 -11.69 -14.66
CA LYS A 270 -22.48 -13.05 -14.62
C LYS A 270 -22.46 -13.60 -13.20
N ASP A 271 -22.10 -12.78 -12.23
CA ASP A 271 -22.00 -13.20 -10.84
C ASP A 271 -23.38 -13.40 -10.19
N ILE A 272 -24.33 -12.47 -10.35
CA ILE A 272 -25.65 -12.58 -9.72
C ILE A 272 -26.50 -13.73 -10.28
N TYR A 273 -26.26 -14.11 -11.54
CA TYR A 273 -26.89 -15.27 -12.17
C TYR A 273 -26.13 -16.59 -11.95
N SER A 274 -24.99 -16.53 -11.25
CA SER A 274 -24.21 -17.71 -10.86
C SER A 274 -24.93 -18.53 -9.77
N PRO A 275 -24.68 -19.84 -9.66
CA PRO A 275 -25.16 -20.63 -8.53
C PRO A 275 -24.50 -20.24 -7.20
N TYR A 276 -23.50 -19.34 -7.20
CA TYR A 276 -22.71 -18.92 -6.04
C TYR A 276 -22.95 -17.46 -5.66
N ALA A 277 -22.65 -17.10 -4.41
CA ALA A 277 -22.81 -15.73 -3.96
C ALA A 277 -21.68 -14.83 -4.52
N MET A 278 -22.07 -13.74 -5.16
CA MET A 278 -21.14 -12.73 -5.66
C MET A 278 -20.30 -12.12 -4.53
N GLN A 279 -19.00 -12.02 -4.74
CA GLN A 279 -18.07 -11.23 -3.91
C GLN A 279 -17.18 -10.40 -4.82
N ARG A 280 -17.56 -9.13 -5.07
CA ARG A 280 -16.89 -8.30 -6.09
C ARG A 280 -16.55 -6.91 -5.58
N LEU A 281 -15.38 -6.43 -6.01
CA LEU A 281 -14.92 -5.05 -5.85
C LEU A 281 -15.07 -4.30 -7.18
N ILE A 282 -15.83 -3.21 -7.20
CA ILE A 282 -15.79 -2.23 -8.29
C ILE A 282 -14.81 -1.13 -7.91
N GLN A 283 -13.74 -1.02 -8.67
CA GLN A 283 -12.74 0.01 -8.51
C GLN A 283 -12.82 1.01 -9.66
N GLY A 284 -12.70 2.30 -9.36
CA GLY A 284 -12.69 3.35 -10.38
C GLY A 284 -12.49 4.72 -9.77
N ASP A 285 -12.10 5.68 -10.58
CA ASP A 285 -11.85 7.04 -10.13
C ASP A 285 -13.12 7.73 -9.57
N VAL A 286 -12.93 8.83 -8.86
CA VAL A 286 -14.05 9.65 -8.36
C VAL A 286 -14.89 10.15 -9.55
N GLY A 287 -16.20 9.82 -9.53
CA GLY A 287 -17.12 10.20 -10.60
C GLY A 287 -17.07 9.31 -11.84
N SER A 288 -16.48 8.11 -11.79
CA SER A 288 -16.56 7.12 -12.87
C SER A 288 -17.93 6.42 -12.98
N GLY A 289 -18.89 6.76 -12.11
CA GLY A 289 -20.26 6.25 -12.17
C GLY A 289 -20.49 4.90 -11.49
N LYS A 290 -19.68 4.51 -10.51
CA LYS A 290 -19.87 3.26 -9.73
C LYS A 290 -21.24 3.14 -9.08
N THR A 291 -21.79 4.26 -8.60
CA THR A 291 -23.08 4.31 -7.90
C THR A 291 -24.26 3.87 -8.77
N ILE A 292 -24.23 4.17 -10.09
CA ILE A 292 -25.31 3.73 -10.98
C ILE A 292 -25.28 2.21 -11.20
N LEU A 293 -24.08 1.62 -11.28
CA LEU A 293 -23.95 0.16 -11.38
C LEU A 293 -24.48 -0.53 -10.12
N ALA A 294 -24.13 -0.02 -8.94
CA ALA A 294 -24.68 -0.52 -7.68
C ALA A 294 -26.20 -0.38 -7.62
N PHE A 295 -26.76 0.77 -8.07
CA PHE A 295 -28.21 0.96 -8.14
C PHE A 295 -28.88 -0.07 -9.05
N LEU A 296 -28.36 -0.31 -10.26
CA LEU A 296 -28.95 -1.25 -11.22
C LEU A 296 -29.04 -2.68 -10.61
N ILE A 297 -27.95 -3.11 -9.95
CA ILE A 297 -27.94 -4.42 -9.30
C ILE A 297 -28.85 -4.46 -8.08
N MET A 298 -28.85 -3.41 -7.23
CA MET A 298 -29.80 -3.32 -6.10
C MET A 298 -31.25 -3.33 -6.57
N ALA A 299 -31.58 -2.62 -7.68
CA ALA A 299 -32.90 -2.61 -8.28
C ALA A 299 -33.31 -4.00 -8.78
N LYS A 300 -32.37 -4.74 -9.39
CA LYS A 300 -32.65 -6.12 -9.82
C LYS A 300 -33.00 -7.03 -8.65
N PHE A 301 -32.28 -6.96 -7.54
CA PHE A 301 -32.62 -7.74 -6.35
C PHE A 301 -33.95 -7.31 -5.73
N ALA A 302 -34.26 -6.00 -5.73
CA ALA A 302 -35.54 -5.49 -5.26
C ALA A 302 -36.70 -5.96 -6.16
N HIS A 303 -36.49 -6.04 -7.47
CA HIS A 303 -37.44 -6.60 -8.44
C HIS A 303 -37.78 -8.08 -8.14
N GLU A 304 -36.80 -8.87 -7.73
CA GLU A 304 -36.97 -10.27 -7.30
C GLU A 304 -37.59 -10.39 -5.89
N GLY A 305 -37.93 -9.31 -5.23
CA GLY A 305 -38.54 -9.30 -3.89
C GLY A 305 -37.54 -9.49 -2.74
N TYR A 306 -36.29 -9.11 -2.92
CA TYR A 306 -35.24 -9.18 -1.90
C TYR A 306 -34.84 -7.80 -1.40
N GLN A 307 -34.43 -7.75 -0.13
CA GLN A 307 -33.84 -6.55 0.45
C GLN A 307 -32.39 -6.38 0.02
N THR A 308 -31.98 -5.12 -0.18
CA THR A 308 -30.62 -4.74 -0.44
C THR A 308 -30.16 -3.64 0.52
N ALA A 309 -28.92 -3.62 0.92
CA ALA A 309 -28.38 -2.61 1.83
C ALA A 309 -27.11 -1.97 1.26
N ILE A 310 -27.03 -0.63 1.28
CA ILE A 310 -25.81 0.11 0.97
C ILE A 310 -25.32 0.86 2.20
N MET A 311 -24.10 0.59 2.60
CA MET A 311 -23.44 1.24 3.73
C MET A 311 -22.48 2.33 3.23
N ALA A 312 -22.73 3.57 3.63
CA ALA A 312 -21.89 4.73 3.34
C ALA A 312 -21.08 5.18 4.57
N PRO A 313 -19.86 5.69 4.40
CA PRO A 313 -18.98 6.09 5.51
C PRO A 313 -19.48 7.27 6.32
N THR A 314 -20.37 8.08 5.74
CA THR A 314 -20.90 9.28 6.40
C THR A 314 -22.38 9.44 6.16
N GLU A 315 -23.04 10.16 7.07
CA GLU A 315 -24.47 10.46 6.96
C GLU A 315 -24.80 11.32 5.75
N VAL A 316 -23.92 12.23 5.39
CA VAL A 316 -24.11 13.09 4.22
C VAL A 316 -24.12 12.25 2.94
N LEU A 317 -23.17 11.32 2.80
CA LEU A 317 -23.14 10.43 1.64
C LEU A 317 -24.35 9.48 1.62
N ALA A 318 -24.75 8.96 2.78
CA ALA A 318 -25.95 8.14 2.89
C ALA A 318 -27.22 8.90 2.44
N ARG A 319 -27.38 10.17 2.85
CA ARG A 319 -28.49 11.03 2.38
C ARG A 319 -28.42 11.30 0.88
N GLN A 320 -27.24 11.55 0.32
CA GLN A 320 -27.07 11.73 -1.13
C GLN A 320 -27.45 10.47 -1.92
N HIS A 321 -27.04 9.29 -1.47
CA HIS A 321 -27.47 8.03 -2.08
C HIS A 321 -28.99 7.88 -1.99
N TYR A 322 -29.58 8.17 -0.82
CA TYR A 322 -31.02 8.10 -0.61
C TYR A 322 -31.80 9.00 -1.57
N GLU A 323 -31.43 10.27 -1.67
CA GLU A 323 -32.06 11.23 -2.59
C GLU A 323 -31.88 10.84 -4.05
N THR A 324 -30.69 10.36 -4.40
CA THR A 324 -30.36 9.92 -5.77
C THR A 324 -31.19 8.69 -6.14
N PHE A 325 -31.29 7.71 -5.25
CA PHE A 325 -32.06 6.48 -5.51
C PHE A 325 -33.54 6.79 -5.60
N GLN A 326 -34.08 7.67 -4.75
CA GLN A 326 -35.47 8.10 -4.88
C GLN A 326 -35.75 8.78 -6.23
N LYS A 327 -34.83 9.63 -6.71
CA LYS A 327 -34.95 10.29 -8.03
C LYS A 327 -34.94 9.24 -9.16
N TRP A 328 -34.04 8.25 -9.09
CA TRP A 328 -33.97 7.21 -10.12
C TRP A 328 -35.16 6.28 -10.08
N ILE A 329 -35.66 5.88 -8.91
CA ILE A 329 -36.87 5.08 -8.77
C ILE A 329 -38.07 5.81 -9.38
N ALA A 330 -38.24 7.12 -9.12
CA ALA A 330 -39.28 7.91 -9.72
C ALA A 330 -39.11 8.12 -11.25
N MET A 331 -37.85 8.27 -11.71
CA MET A 331 -37.54 8.46 -13.14
C MET A 331 -37.83 7.18 -13.95
N PHE A 332 -37.55 6.00 -13.40
CA PHE A 332 -37.72 4.71 -14.05
C PHE A 332 -39.09 4.06 -13.72
N GLU A 333 -39.97 4.80 -13.05
CA GLU A 333 -41.31 4.32 -12.64
C GLU A 333 -41.29 3.01 -11.88
N LEU A 334 -40.25 2.80 -11.02
CA LEU A 334 -40.09 1.61 -10.20
C LEU A 334 -40.88 1.76 -8.88
N ASP A 335 -41.41 0.65 -8.37
CA ASP A 335 -42.16 0.60 -7.11
C ASP A 335 -41.38 -0.14 -6.01
N PHE A 336 -40.23 0.42 -5.62
CA PHE A 336 -39.41 -0.11 -4.55
C PHE A 336 -39.30 0.89 -3.39
N PRO A 337 -39.54 0.48 -2.15
CA PRO A 337 -39.34 1.33 -1.00
C PRO A 337 -37.86 1.61 -0.75
N VAL A 338 -37.51 2.87 -0.55
CA VAL A 338 -36.17 3.30 -0.10
C VAL A 338 -36.26 3.68 1.37
N ILE A 339 -35.34 3.15 2.18
CA ILE A 339 -35.28 3.38 3.63
C ILE A 339 -33.93 3.99 3.97
N LEU A 340 -33.93 5.13 4.70
CA LEU A 340 -32.72 5.75 5.24
C LEU A 340 -32.58 5.40 6.71
N LEU A 341 -31.38 4.91 7.13
CA LEU A 341 -31.05 4.64 8.53
C LEU A 341 -29.68 5.22 8.89
N THR A 342 -29.67 6.35 9.60
CA THR A 342 -28.46 7.06 10.04
C THR A 342 -28.49 7.39 11.53
N GLY A 343 -27.33 7.76 12.09
CA GLY A 343 -27.21 8.11 13.50
C GLY A 343 -27.97 9.37 13.91
N SER A 344 -28.11 10.35 13.01
CA SER A 344 -28.74 11.65 13.26
C SER A 344 -30.28 11.64 13.19
N LEU A 345 -30.89 10.56 12.72
CA LEU A 345 -32.36 10.43 12.72
C LEU A 345 -32.92 10.50 14.14
N THR A 346 -34.09 11.13 14.28
CA THR A 346 -34.82 11.16 15.55
C THR A 346 -35.22 9.76 16.02
N ALA A 347 -35.52 9.61 17.29
CA ALA A 347 -35.97 8.33 17.83
C ALA A 347 -37.26 7.81 17.17
N LYS A 348 -38.12 8.71 16.71
CA LYS A 348 -39.36 8.36 15.96
C LYS A 348 -39.00 7.83 14.57
N GLU A 349 -38.19 8.56 13.80
CA GLU A 349 -37.77 8.16 12.45
C GLU A 349 -37.01 6.85 12.46
N LYS A 350 -36.10 6.63 13.43
CA LYS A 350 -35.40 5.36 13.60
C LYS A 350 -36.37 4.20 13.83
N ARG A 351 -37.39 4.41 14.67
CA ARG A 351 -38.39 3.38 14.95
C ARG A 351 -39.21 3.05 13.70
N GLU A 352 -39.60 4.06 12.93
CA GLU A 352 -40.29 3.89 11.65
C GLU A 352 -39.40 3.15 10.63
N ALA A 353 -38.13 3.54 10.52
CA ALA A 353 -37.18 2.87 9.62
C ALA A 353 -37.01 1.38 9.99
N TYR A 354 -36.82 1.05 11.26
CA TYR A 354 -36.72 -0.35 11.72
C TYR A 354 -38.00 -1.13 11.42
N ALA A 355 -39.18 -0.57 11.69
CA ALA A 355 -40.45 -1.24 11.40
C ALA A 355 -40.62 -1.50 9.89
N ARG A 356 -40.22 -0.56 9.03
CA ARG A 356 -40.25 -0.74 7.57
C ARG A 356 -39.26 -1.81 7.11
N MET A 357 -38.05 -1.86 7.67
CA MET A 357 -37.05 -2.90 7.38
C MET A 357 -37.58 -4.31 7.71
N GLU A 358 -38.40 -4.43 8.74
CA GLU A 358 -39.01 -5.71 9.13
C GLU A 358 -40.23 -6.11 8.27
N THR A 359 -40.87 -5.16 7.60
CA THR A 359 -42.12 -5.43 6.86
C THR A 359 -41.94 -5.43 5.35
N GLU A 360 -41.06 -4.59 4.80
CA GLU A 360 -40.87 -4.36 3.37
C GLU A 360 -39.81 -5.32 2.81
N GLN A 361 -40.22 -6.36 2.09
CA GLN A 361 -39.32 -7.44 1.64
C GLN A 361 -38.41 -7.05 0.48
N ASN A 362 -38.76 -6.03 -0.30
CA ASN A 362 -38.04 -5.54 -1.48
C ASN A 362 -37.44 -4.15 -1.30
N ALA A 363 -37.15 -3.77 -0.05
CA ALA A 363 -36.63 -2.46 0.25
C ALA A 363 -35.14 -2.28 -0.11
N MET A 364 -34.82 -1.11 -0.66
CA MET A 364 -33.46 -0.63 -0.76
C MET A 364 -33.11 0.16 0.50
N ILE A 365 -32.21 -0.33 1.32
CA ILE A 365 -31.86 0.22 2.62
C ILE A 365 -30.52 0.96 2.53
N ILE A 366 -30.51 2.23 2.86
CA ILE A 366 -29.33 3.08 2.77
C ILE A 366 -28.98 3.60 4.15
N GLY A 367 -27.71 3.48 4.55
CA GLY A 367 -27.34 3.98 5.88
C GLY A 367 -25.85 4.01 6.13
N THR A 368 -25.52 4.26 7.39
CA THR A 368 -24.14 4.24 7.89
C THR A 368 -23.94 2.99 8.77
N HIS A 369 -22.98 3.02 9.69
CA HIS A 369 -22.79 1.96 10.69
C HIS A 369 -24.07 1.64 11.54
N ALA A 370 -25.12 2.43 11.43
CA ALA A 370 -26.41 2.11 12.03
C ALA A 370 -27.01 0.81 11.46
N LEU A 371 -26.68 0.43 10.21
CA LEU A 371 -27.11 -0.80 9.55
C LEU A 371 -26.60 -2.08 10.24
N ILE A 372 -25.48 -2.03 10.92
CA ILE A 372 -24.88 -3.17 11.62
C ILE A 372 -25.30 -3.31 13.07
N GLN A 373 -26.05 -2.34 13.61
CA GLN A 373 -26.50 -2.39 15.00
C GLN A 373 -27.48 -3.55 15.23
N GLU A 374 -27.53 -4.08 16.45
CA GLU A 374 -28.39 -5.23 16.81
C GLU A 374 -29.87 -5.02 16.45
N LYS A 375 -30.36 -3.80 16.59
CA LYS A 375 -31.76 -3.42 16.30
C LYS A 375 -32.11 -3.41 14.81
N ALA A 376 -31.13 -3.41 13.93
CA ALA A 376 -31.37 -3.50 12.49
C ALA A 376 -31.60 -4.97 12.10
N LEU A 377 -32.86 -5.33 11.94
CA LEU A 377 -33.31 -6.67 11.54
C LEU A 377 -33.71 -6.65 10.07
N TYR A 378 -33.29 -7.68 9.35
CA TYR A 378 -33.57 -7.86 7.93
C TYR A 378 -34.37 -9.16 7.73
N GLN A 379 -35.31 -9.15 6.78
CA GLN A 379 -36.06 -10.37 6.43
C GLN A 379 -35.34 -11.23 5.38
N LYS A 380 -34.96 -10.60 4.27
CA LYS A 380 -34.38 -11.25 3.10
C LYS A 380 -33.23 -10.40 2.52
N LEU A 381 -32.23 -10.08 3.31
CA LEU A 381 -31.08 -9.30 2.86
C LEU A 381 -30.24 -10.12 1.87
N ALA A 382 -30.39 -9.86 0.58
CA ALA A 382 -29.73 -10.60 -0.49
C ALA A 382 -28.46 -9.94 -1.02
N LEU A 383 -28.36 -8.60 -0.94
CA LEU A 383 -27.20 -7.87 -1.42
C LEU A 383 -26.74 -6.84 -0.39
N VAL A 384 -25.45 -6.87 -0.08
CA VAL A 384 -24.77 -5.90 0.74
C VAL A 384 -23.79 -5.11 -0.12
N VAL A 385 -23.96 -3.79 -0.17
CA VAL A 385 -23.05 -2.87 -0.87
C VAL A 385 -22.30 -2.04 0.16
N THR A 386 -20.98 -1.92 0.04
CA THR A 386 -20.17 -1.00 0.84
C THR A 386 -19.49 0.03 -0.04
N ASP A 387 -19.70 1.32 0.25
CA ASP A 387 -19.06 2.41 -0.47
C ASP A 387 -17.84 2.92 0.31
N GLU A 388 -16.74 3.24 -0.39
CA GLU A 388 -15.47 3.74 0.19
C GLU A 388 -14.87 2.81 1.24
N GLN A 389 -14.67 1.53 0.92
CA GLN A 389 -14.23 0.48 1.86
C GLN A 389 -12.96 0.81 2.65
N HIS A 390 -12.03 1.61 2.12
CA HIS A 390 -10.81 1.97 2.85
C HIS A 390 -11.07 2.67 4.20
N ARG A 391 -12.30 3.12 4.43
CA ARG A 391 -12.78 3.74 5.69
C ARG A 391 -13.52 2.78 6.60
N PHE A 392 -13.86 1.59 6.10
CA PHE A 392 -14.51 0.53 6.85
C PHE A 392 -13.54 -0.63 7.04
N GLY A 393 -13.45 -1.18 8.25
CA GLY A 393 -12.72 -2.43 8.47
C GLY A 393 -13.42 -3.62 7.77
N VAL A 394 -12.67 -4.64 7.36
CA VAL A 394 -13.20 -5.92 6.83
C VAL A 394 -14.28 -6.48 7.75
N ARG A 395 -14.10 -6.41 9.07
CA ARG A 395 -15.06 -6.85 10.09
C ARG A 395 -16.45 -6.20 9.98
N GLN A 396 -16.55 -4.94 9.55
CA GLN A 396 -17.87 -4.28 9.44
C GLN A 396 -18.67 -4.79 8.26
N ARG A 397 -18.01 -5.13 7.15
CA ARG A 397 -18.62 -5.79 5.99
C ARG A 397 -19.15 -7.17 6.38
N GLU A 398 -18.33 -7.97 7.04
CA GLU A 398 -18.71 -9.30 7.55
C GLU A 398 -19.90 -9.18 8.51
N THR A 399 -19.84 -8.25 9.47
CA THR A 399 -20.96 -8.04 10.42
C THR A 399 -22.27 -7.68 9.73
N LEU A 400 -22.24 -6.93 8.61
CA LEU A 400 -23.44 -6.62 7.85
C LEU A 400 -23.94 -7.85 7.05
N ALA A 401 -23.03 -8.61 6.46
CA ALA A 401 -23.37 -9.85 5.76
C ALA A 401 -23.96 -10.90 6.74
N ASP A 402 -23.42 -11.00 7.95
CA ASP A 402 -23.89 -11.90 9.00
C ASP A 402 -25.32 -11.57 9.52
N LYS A 403 -25.84 -10.37 9.20
CA LYS A 403 -27.24 -10.03 9.49
C LYS A 403 -28.24 -10.75 8.60
N SER A 404 -27.80 -11.31 7.50
CA SER A 404 -28.65 -12.12 6.62
C SER A 404 -28.83 -13.54 7.17
N SER A 405 -30.01 -14.12 6.95
CA SER A 405 -30.32 -15.52 7.29
C SER A 405 -29.60 -16.54 6.41
N ARG A 406 -29.09 -16.10 5.26
CA ARG A 406 -28.33 -16.88 4.27
C ARG A 406 -27.18 -16.02 3.78
N LEU A 407 -26.19 -16.62 3.12
CA LEU A 407 -25.06 -15.86 2.58
C LEU A 407 -25.55 -14.86 1.52
N PRO A 408 -25.42 -13.53 1.75
CA PRO A 408 -25.80 -12.52 0.78
C PRO A 408 -24.71 -12.32 -0.27
N HIS A 409 -25.07 -11.73 -1.40
CA HIS A 409 -24.11 -11.17 -2.33
C HIS A 409 -23.42 -9.94 -1.72
N VAL A 410 -22.15 -9.77 -2.00
CA VAL A 410 -21.34 -8.66 -1.48
C VAL A 410 -20.74 -7.88 -2.64
N LEU A 411 -21.04 -6.58 -2.68
CA LEU A 411 -20.48 -5.62 -3.63
C LEU A 411 -19.73 -4.53 -2.88
N VAL A 412 -18.48 -4.35 -3.24
CA VAL A 412 -17.63 -3.33 -2.63
C VAL A 412 -17.33 -2.28 -3.68
N MET A 413 -17.41 -1.00 -3.31
CA MET A 413 -17.02 0.11 -4.17
C MET A 413 -15.83 0.86 -3.57
N SER A 414 -14.84 1.21 -4.40
CA SER A 414 -13.73 2.05 -4.01
C SER A 414 -13.52 3.18 -5.02
N ALA A 415 -13.45 4.42 -4.52
CA ALA A 415 -13.08 5.58 -5.31
C ALA A 415 -11.58 5.89 -5.25
N THR A 416 -10.81 5.11 -4.49
CA THR A 416 -9.35 5.16 -4.58
C THR A 416 -8.90 4.25 -5.69
N PRO A 417 -8.30 4.79 -6.76
CA PRO A 417 -7.63 3.95 -7.72
C PRO A 417 -6.41 3.33 -7.03
N ILE A 418 -6.48 2.02 -6.82
CA ILE A 418 -5.38 1.23 -6.26
C ILE A 418 -4.77 0.49 -7.44
N PRO A 419 -3.45 0.50 -7.64
CA PRO A 419 -2.83 -0.30 -8.68
C PRO A 419 -3.32 -1.74 -8.64
N ARG A 420 -3.60 -2.32 -9.81
CA ARG A 420 -4.22 -3.65 -9.93
C ARG A 420 -3.46 -4.72 -9.13
N THR A 421 -2.15 -4.65 -9.15
CA THR A 421 -1.26 -5.54 -8.40
C THR A 421 -1.48 -5.46 -6.89
N LEU A 422 -1.62 -4.25 -6.35
CA LEU A 422 -1.89 -4.06 -4.92
C LEU A 422 -3.33 -4.45 -4.56
N ALA A 423 -4.28 -4.23 -5.46
CA ALA A 423 -5.67 -4.61 -5.25
C ALA A 423 -5.83 -6.13 -5.09
N ILE A 424 -5.07 -6.94 -5.84
CA ILE A 424 -5.02 -8.40 -5.71
C ILE A 424 -4.56 -8.83 -4.31
N ILE A 425 -3.62 -8.11 -3.71
CA ILE A 425 -3.12 -8.42 -2.36
C ILE A 425 -4.10 -7.99 -1.27
N LEU A 426 -4.65 -6.77 -1.40
CA LEU A 426 -5.51 -6.19 -0.37
C LEU A 426 -6.92 -6.77 -0.35
N TYR A 427 -7.41 -7.21 -1.50
CA TYR A 427 -8.79 -7.65 -1.74
C TYR A 427 -8.83 -8.98 -2.49
N GLY A 428 -7.84 -9.83 -2.28
CA GLY A 428 -7.72 -11.09 -2.98
C GLY A 428 -8.90 -12.06 -2.77
N ASP A 429 -9.71 -11.81 -1.74
CA ASP A 429 -10.98 -12.50 -1.46
C ASP A 429 -12.12 -12.03 -2.39
N LEU A 430 -11.94 -10.92 -3.13
CA LEU A 430 -12.95 -10.35 -4.01
C LEU A 430 -12.52 -10.46 -5.49
N ASP A 431 -13.48 -10.62 -6.38
CA ASP A 431 -13.28 -10.38 -7.80
C ASP A 431 -13.22 -8.89 -8.10
N ILE A 432 -12.37 -8.48 -9.04
CA ILE A 432 -12.10 -7.07 -9.28
C ILE A 432 -12.58 -6.68 -10.67
N SER A 433 -13.49 -5.68 -10.73
CA SER A 433 -13.86 -4.98 -11.96
C SER A 433 -13.40 -3.53 -11.89
N VAL A 434 -12.79 -3.04 -12.96
CA VAL A 434 -12.20 -1.70 -13.04
C VAL A 434 -13.00 -0.82 -13.98
N VAL A 435 -13.46 0.35 -13.47
CA VAL A 435 -14.11 1.41 -14.26
C VAL A 435 -13.09 2.52 -14.46
N ASP A 436 -12.29 2.41 -15.51
CA ASP A 436 -11.19 3.32 -15.86
C ASP A 436 -11.57 4.43 -16.84
N GLU A 437 -12.82 4.45 -17.29
CA GLU A 437 -13.38 5.50 -18.14
C GLU A 437 -14.20 6.50 -17.32
N LEU A 438 -14.08 7.77 -17.68
CA LEU A 438 -14.97 8.84 -17.18
C LEU A 438 -16.10 9.09 -18.17
N PRO A 439 -17.30 9.51 -17.71
CA PRO A 439 -18.39 9.91 -18.61
C PRO A 439 -17.95 11.01 -19.59
N ALA A 440 -18.42 10.92 -20.84
CA ALA A 440 -17.97 11.75 -21.96
C ALA A 440 -18.18 13.27 -21.80
N GLU A 441 -19.16 13.68 -20.99
CA GLU A 441 -19.48 15.09 -20.76
C GLU A 441 -18.56 15.77 -19.73
N ARG A 442 -17.67 15.02 -19.09
CA ARG A 442 -16.81 15.55 -18.02
C ARG A 442 -15.55 16.19 -18.58
N LEU A 443 -15.39 17.50 -18.35
CA LEU A 443 -14.17 18.22 -18.72
C LEU A 443 -13.01 17.86 -17.77
N PRO A 444 -11.80 17.63 -18.29
CA PRO A 444 -10.63 17.39 -17.45
C PRO A 444 -10.30 18.61 -16.58
N VAL A 445 -9.97 18.38 -15.32
CA VAL A 445 -9.57 19.44 -14.38
C VAL A 445 -8.21 20.02 -14.83
N LYS A 446 -8.14 21.35 -14.92
CA LYS A 446 -6.88 22.05 -15.20
C LYS A 446 -6.08 22.22 -13.91
N ASN A 447 -4.90 21.63 -13.86
CA ASN A 447 -4.06 21.62 -12.68
C ASN A 447 -2.89 22.60 -12.81
N CYS A 448 -2.52 23.27 -11.71
CA CYS A 448 -1.31 24.09 -11.65
C CYS A 448 -0.61 24.00 -10.30
N VAL A 449 0.74 24.03 -10.32
CA VAL A 449 1.57 24.12 -9.11
C VAL A 449 2.14 25.52 -9.01
N VAL A 450 1.85 26.21 -7.92
CA VAL A 450 2.23 27.62 -7.71
C VAL A 450 2.95 27.83 -6.38
N GLY A 451 3.84 28.81 -6.33
CA GLY A 451 4.52 29.18 -5.09
C GLY A 451 3.78 30.22 -4.27
N PRO A 452 4.19 30.47 -3.00
CA PRO A 452 3.50 31.40 -2.08
C PRO A 452 3.33 32.83 -2.61
N LYS A 453 4.20 33.29 -3.51
CA LYS A 453 4.10 34.61 -4.16
C LYS A 453 2.88 34.76 -5.06
N MET A 454 2.26 33.66 -5.47
CA MET A 454 1.07 33.64 -6.33
C MET A 454 -0.24 33.55 -5.54
N ARG A 455 -0.18 33.50 -4.20
CA ARG A 455 -1.39 33.30 -3.34
C ARG A 455 -2.48 34.36 -3.59
N GLU A 456 -2.12 35.63 -3.60
CA GLU A 456 -3.09 36.70 -3.86
C GLU A 456 -3.69 36.62 -5.27
N LYS A 457 -2.89 36.23 -6.28
CA LYS A 457 -3.40 36.00 -7.63
C LYS A 457 -4.36 34.82 -7.66
N SER A 458 -4.10 33.77 -6.88
CA SER A 458 -5.01 32.63 -6.74
C SER A 458 -6.33 33.05 -6.05
N TRP A 459 -6.27 33.91 -5.04
CA TRP A 459 -7.47 34.46 -4.41
C TRP A 459 -8.29 35.33 -5.36
N ASN A 460 -7.64 36.16 -6.19
CA ASN A 460 -8.33 36.93 -7.23
C ASN A 460 -9.01 36.02 -8.27
N PHE A 461 -8.31 34.94 -8.67
CA PHE A 461 -8.93 33.95 -9.57
C PHE A 461 -10.17 33.29 -8.96
N ILE A 462 -10.14 32.95 -7.66
CA ILE A 462 -11.31 32.44 -6.95
C ILE A 462 -12.43 33.48 -6.94
N LEU A 463 -12.11 34.77 -6.70
CA LEU A 463 -13.09 35.87 -6.76
C LEU A 463 -13.78 35.93 -8.12
N ASP A 464 -12.99 35.87 -9.20
CA ASP A 464 -13.51 35.91 -10.58
C ASP A 464 -14.45 34.73 -10.87
N GLU A 465 -14.11 33.52 -10.40
CA GLU A 465 -14.94 32.31 -10.56
C GLU A 465 -16.25 32.43 -9.73
N VAL A 466 -16.16 32.94 -8.50
CA VAL A 466 -17.34 33.18 -7.65
C VAL A 466 -18.26 34.23 -8.27
N GLN A 467 -17.73 35.28 -8.88
CA GLN A 467 -18.54 36.30 -9.60
C GLN A 467 -19.26 35.73 -10.83
N LYS A 468 -18.75 34.63 -11.40
CA LYS A 468 -19.43 33.87 -12.47
C LYS A 468 -20.54 32.95 -11.92
N GLY A 469 -20.74 32.92 -10.61
CA GLY A 469 -21.75 32.09 -9.94
C GLY A 469 -21.22 30.72 -9.48
N HIS A 470 -19.90 30.49 -9.54
CA HIS A 470 -19.28 29.23 -9.09
C HIS A 470 -18.90 29.27 -7.61
N GLN A 471 -18.49 28.10 -7.09
CA GLN A 471 -18.03 27.95 -5.73
C GLN A 471 -16.60 27.39 -5.69
N ALA A 472 -15.90 27.58 -4.56
CA ALA A 472 -14.53 27.13 -4.39
C ALA A 472 -14.29 26.44 -3.05
N TYR A 473 -13.39 25.44 -3.07
CA TYR A 473 -12.78 24.85 -1.88
C TYR A 473 -11.37 25.40 -1.68
N ILE A 474 -11.01 25.67 -0.43
CA ILE A 474 -9.64 25.93 -0.01
C ILE A 474 -9.31 24.94 1.10
N ILE A 475 -8.33 24.08 0.86
CA ILE A 475 -7.91 23.04 1.81
C ILE A 475 -6.60 23.45 2.48
N CYS A 476 -6.58 23.42 3.81
CA CYS A 476 -5.41 23.67 4.62
C CYS A 476 -4.94 22.35 5.27
N PRO A 477 -3.63 22.04 5.28
CA PRO A 477 -3.12 20.83 5.88
C PRO A 477 -3.28 20.85 7.41
N LEU A 478 -3.46 19.67 8.01
CA LEU A 478 -3.34 19.47 9.45
C LEU A 478 -1.86 19.43 9.84
N VAL A 479 -1.48 20.04 10.96
CA VAL A 479 -0.11 19.99 11.53
C VAL A 479 -0.13 19.06 12.73
N GLU A 480 0.45 17.88 12.61
CA GLU A 480 0.37 16.78 13.59
C GLU A 480 0.90 17.08 15.01
N ALA A 481 1.63 18.18 15.21
CA ALA A 481 2.33 18.43 16.48
C ALA A 481 1.51 19.20 17.55
N ASN A 482 0.44 19.93 17.18
CA ASN A 482 -0.34 20.70 18.16
C ASN A 482 -1.73 21.12 17.62
N GLU A 483 -2.74 20.33 17.90
CA GLU A 483 -4.12 20.52 17.39
C GLU A 483 -4.76 21.86 17.77
N GLU A 484 -4.31 22.55 18.83
CA GLU A 484 -4.81 23.87 19.21
C GLU A 484 -4.21 24.99 18.35
N LEU A 485 -2.94 24.88 17.96
CA LEU A 485 -2.28 25.81 17.04
C LEU A 485 -2.89 25.74 15.64
N GLU A 486 -3.29 24.56 15.20
CA GLU A 486 -3.93 24.33 13.88
C GLU A 486 -5.26 25.06 13.72
N LEU A 487 -6.11 24.97 14.74
CA LEU A 487 -7.38 25.71 14.77
C LEU A 487 -7.14 27.22 14.69
N GLN A 488 -6.10 27.73 15.35
CA GLN A 488 -5.73 29.14 15.30
C GLN A 488 -5.23 29.51 13.90
N ASP A 489 -4.46 28.63 13.24
CA ASP A 489 -3.91 28.89 11.90
C ASP A 489 -5.00 28.92 10.83
N VAL A 490 -5.92 27.93 10.80
CA VAL A 490 -7.02 27.89 9.84
C VAL A 490 -8.03 29.03 10.10
N THR A 491 -8.34 29.30 11.36
CA THR A 491 -9.21 30.42 11.72
C THR A 491 -8.58 31.77 11.36
N SER A 492 -7.27 31.90 11.55
CA SER A 492 -6.53 33.10 11.15
C SER A 492 -6.49 33.26 9.61
N TYR A 493 -6.41 32.15 8.89
CA TYR A 493 -6.45 32.11 7.45
C TYR A 493 -7.84 32.57 6.93
N VAL A 494 -8.94 32.07 7.53
CA VAL A 494 -10.30 32.48 7.21
C VAL A 494 -10.49 33.99 7.43
N LYS A 495 -10.05 34.53 8.58
CA LYS A 495 -10.10 35.97 8.86
C LYS A 495 -9.35 36.81 7.82
N LYS A 496 -8.20 36.34 7.34
CA LYS A 496 -7.47 37.01 6.25
C LYS A 496 -8.25 37.00 4.94
N LEU A 497 -8.92 35.90 4.61
CA LEU A 497 -9.77 35.81 3.43
C LEU A 497 -11.00 36.70 3.54
N GLU A 498 -11.67 36.73 4.69
CA GLU A 498 -12.81 37.61 4.96
C GLU A 498 -12.40 39.07 4.83
N GLN A 499 -11.24 39.48 5.35
CA GLN A 499 -10.69 40.82 5.17
C GLN A 499 -10.38 41.15 3.70
N TYR A 500 -9.83 40.15 2.97
CA TYR A 500 -9.47 40.32 1.56
C TYR A 500 -10.70 40.44 0.65
N TYR A 501 -11.69 39.61 0.85
CA TYR A 501 -12.90 39.58 0.03
C TYR A 501 -13.95 40.62 0.49
N GLY A 502 -13.99 40.99 1.78
CA GLY A 502 -15.00 41.82 2.36
C GLY A 502 -16.42 41.22 2.16
N ASP A 503 -17.38 42.04 1.94
CA ASP A 503 -18.80 41.64 1.71
C ASP A 503 -19.05 41.00 0.32
N ARG A 504 -17.99 40.82 -0.50
CA ARG A 504 -18.14 40.33 -1.88
C ARG A 504 -18.32 38.80 -1.95
N ILE A 505 -17.84 38.05 -0.95
CA ILE A 505 -17.89 36.60 -0.90
C ILE A 505 -18.18 36.14 0.52
N SER A 506 -19.09 35.19 0.67
CA SER A 506 -19.33 34.47 1.93
C SER A 506 -18.34 33.33 2.07
N VAL A 507 -17.53 33.37 3.13
CA VAL A 507 -16.54 32.37 3.45
C VAL A 507 -17.02 31.52 4.62
N GLY A 508 -17.03 30.19 4.44
CA GLY A 508 -17.35 29.22 5.48
C GLY A 508 -16.12 28.48 5.98
N LEU A 509 -16.13 28.05 7.23
CA LEU A 509 -15.08 27.23 7.85
C LEU A 509 -15.63 25.87 8.24
N LEU A 510 -14.88 24.80 7.86
CA LEU A 510 -15.20 23.43 8.22
C LEU A 510 -13.94 22.72 8.77
N HIS A 511 -14.00 22.19 10.00
CA HIS A 511 -12.87 21.48 10.59
C HIS A 511 -13.30 20.29 11.46
N GLY A 512 -12.36 19.40 11.78
CA GLY A 512 -12.61 18.13 12.48
C GLY A 512 -13.31 18.25 13.83
N LYS A 513 -13.02 19.31 14.60
CA LYS A 513 -13.53 19.51 15.98
C LYS A 513 -14.95 20.08 16.05
N MET A 514 -15.54 20.50 14.94
CA MET A 514 -16.95 20.94 14.94
C MET A 514 -17.88 19.79 15.28
N ARG A 515 -18.98 20.11 15.99
CA ARG A 515 -20.04 19.14 16.26
C ARG A 515 -20.70 18.68 14.96
N PRO A 516 -21.15 17.43 14.85
CA PRO A 516 -21.78 16.92 13.62
C PRO A 516 -22.90 17.82 13.07
N ALA A 517 -23.75 18.36 13.95
CA ALA A 517 -24.82 19.26 13.55
C ALA A 517 -24.32 20.59 12.95
N GLU A 518 -23.22 21.13 13.45
CA GLU A 518 -22.59 22.36 12.92
C GLU A 518 -21.93 22.07 11.57
N LYS A 519 -21.25 20.92 11.43
CA LYS A 519 -20.68 20.49 10.13
C LYS A 519 -21.75 20.36 9.07
N ASN A 520 -22.87 19.73 9.40
CA ASN A 520 -24.00 19.56 8.47
C ASN A 520 -24.55 20.92 8.04
N LYS A 521 -24.76 21.86 8.99
CA LYS A 521 -25.27 23.21 8.70
C LYS A 521 -24.34 23.97 7.73
N VAL A 522 -23.03 23.95 7.95
CA VAL A 522 -22.04 24.59 7.07
C VAL A 522 -22.05 23.95 5.69
N MET A 523 -22.13 22.62 5.63
CA MET A 523 -22.18 21.91 4.36
C MET A 523 -23.47 22.16 3.59
N GLU A 524 -24.61 22.21 4.27
CA GLU A 524 -25.91 22.60 3.66
C GLU A 524 -25.84 24.02 3.07
N ALA A 525 -25.34 25.00 3.84
CA ALA A 525 -25.14 26.35 3.37
C ALA A 525 -24.17 26.46 2.17
N PHE A 526 -23.17 25.56 2.09
CA PHE A 526 -22.30 25.50 0.93
C PHE A 526 -22.98 24.83 -0.26
N VAL A 527 -23.77 23.79 -0.08
CA VAL A 527 -24.53 23.12 -1.15
C VAL A 527 -25.61 24.07 -1.74
N THR A 528 -26.27 24.85 -0.89
CA THR A 528 -27.28 25.83 -1.32
C THR A 528 -26.70 27.11 -1.95
N GLY A 529 -25.36 27.30 -1.86
CA GLY A 529 -24.68 28.47 -2.42
C GLY A 529 -24.68 29.71 -1.51
N GLU A 530 -25.20 29.61 -0.28
CA GLU A 530 -25.10 30.68 0.72
C GLU A 530 -23.64 30.96 1.10
N ILE A 531 -22.79 29.91 1.14
CA ILE A 531 -21.36 29.97 1.26
C ILE A 531 -20.76 29.75 -0.14
N GLN A 532 -19.96 30.70 -0.63
CA GLN A 532 -19.32 30.59 -1.94
C GLN A 532 -17.89 30.02 -1.85
N VAL A 533 -17.16 30.26 -0.74
CA VAL A 533 -15.83 29.71 -0.53
C VAL A 533 -15.83 28.93 0.77
N LEU A 534 -15.55 27.63 0.69
CA LEU A 534 -15.43 26.76 1.86
C LEU A 534 -13.95 26.48 2.18
N VAL A 535 -13.48 27.03 3.29
CA VAL A 535 -12.15 26.73 3.83
C VAL A 535 -12.28 25.52 4.75
N SER A 536 -11.47 24.50 4.50
CA SER A 536 -11.54 23.28 5.30
C SER A 536 -10.17 22.67 5.57
N THR A 537 -10.10 21.89 6.65
CA THR A 537 -9.05 20.89 6.83
C THR A 537 -9.40 19.64 6.00
N THR A 538 -8.65 18.54 6.14
CA THR A 538 -8.85 17.28 5.39
C THR A 538 -10.26 16.64 5.50
N VAL A 539 -11.14 17.18 6.32
CA VAL A 539 -12.51 16.66 6.55
C VAL A 539 -13.38 16.64 5.27
N VAL A 540 -13.05 17.46 4.25
CA VAL A 540 -13.78 17.49 2.95
C VAL A 540 -13.54 16.24 2.09
N GLU A 541 -12.65 15.34 2.49
CA GLU A 541 -12.47 14.04 1.79
C GLU A 541 -13.79 13.24 1.73
N VAL A 542 -14.80 13.62 2.52
CA VAL A 542 -16.02 12.85 2.67
C VAL A 542 -17.14 13.33 1.75
N GLY A 543 -17.29 12.64 0.65
CA GLY A 543 -18.50 12.29 -0.09
C GLY A 543 -19.46 13.37 -0.64
N VAL A 544 -19.37 14.63 -0.25
CA VAL A 544 -20.36 15.63 -0.68
C VAL A 544 -20.17 16.05 -2.13
N ASN A 545 -21.20 15.89 -2.94
CA ASN A 545 -21.22 16.34 -4.32
C ASN A 545 -21.76 17.78 -4.43
N VAL A 546 -20.90 18.72 -4.85
CA VAL A 546 -21.29 20.10 -5.15
C VAL A 546 -20.93 20.40 -6.60
N PRO A 547 -21.85 20.19 -7.55
CA PRO A 547 -21.56 20.34 -8.97
C PRO A 547 -21.08 21.75 -9.37
N ASN A 548 -21.50 22.77 -8.61
CA ASN A 548 -21.16 24.18 -8.83
C ASN A 548 -19.76 24.58 -8.32
N ALA A 549 -19.06 23.68 -7.57
CA ALA A 549 -17.71 23.95 -7.12
C ALA A 549 -16.71 23.66 -8.25
N THR A 550 -16.11 24.72 -8.79
CA THR A 550 -15.18 24.65 -9.93
C THR A 550 -13.72 24.86 -9.55
N VAL A 551 -13.42 25.41 -8.36
CA VAL A 551 -12.04 25.65 -7.93
C VAL A 551 -11.71 24.87 -6.67
N MET A 552 -10.61 24.12 -6.72
CA MET A 552 -9.96 23.48 -5.58
C MET A 552 -8.59 24.14 -5.39
N MET A 553 -8.38 24.83 -4.29
CA MET A 553 -7.07 25.35 -3.90
C MET A 553 -6.56 24.57 -2.68
N ILE A 554 -5.33 24.06 -2.74
CA ILE A 554 -4.75 23.29 -1.65
C ILE A 554 -3.48 24.02 -1.18
N GLU A 555 -3.53 24.53 0.05
CA GLU A 555 -2.39 25.17 0.71
C GLU A 555 -1.39 24.10 1.16
N ASP A 556 -0.10 24.44 1.08
CA ASP A 556 0.99 23.51 1.47
C ASP A 556 0.82 22.10 0.91
N ALA A 557 0.45 22.00 -0.37
CA ALA A 557 0.13 20.75 -1.06
C ALA A 557 1.23 19.68 -0.93
N GLN A 558 2.49 20.06 -0.71
CA GLN A 558 3.60 19.14 -0.50
C GLN A 558 3.47 18.29 0.78
N ARG A 559 2.58 18.65 1.71
CA ARG A 559 2.33 17.88 2.94
C ARG A 559 1.36 16.72 2.75
N PHE A 560 0.60 16.71 1.66
CA PHE A 560 -0.37 15.68 1.36
C PHE A 560 0.24 14.54 0.53
N GLY A 561 -0.29 13.32 0.67
CA GLY A 561 -0.02 12.22 -0.24
C GLY A 561 -0.65 12.45 -1.63
N LEU A 562 -0.07 11.88 -2.70
CA LEU A 562 -0.60 12.05 -4.05
C LEU A 562 -2.02 11.48 -4.19
N ALA A 563 -2.29 10.32 -3.60
CA ALA A 563 -3.62 9.72 -3.58
C ALA A 563 -4.65 10.65 -2.89
N GLN A 564 -4.26 11.28 -1.77
CA GLN A 564 -5.11 12.22 -1.04
C GLN A 564 -5.37 13.48 -1.86
N LEU A 565 -4.33 14.05 -2.49
CA LEU A 565 -4.48 15.20 -3.40
C LEU A 565 -5.38 14.88 -4.59
N HIS A 566 -5.28 13.67 -5.13
CA HIS A 566 -6.15 13.20 -6.20
C HIS A 566 -7.62 13.11 -5.76
N GLN A 567 -7.89 12.57 -4.58
CA GLN A 567 -9.25 12.54 -4.01
C GLN A 567 -9.83 13.93 -3.79
N LEU A 568 -9.02 14.88 -3.26
CA LEU A 568 -9.42 16.28 -3.08
C LEU A 568 -9.72 16.93 -4.44
N ARG A 569 -8.85 16.75 -5.44
CA ARG A 569 -9.09 17.22 -6.80
C ARG A 569 -10.40 16.68 -7.39
N GLY A 570 -10.72 15.42 -7.13
CA GLY A 570 -11.98 14.79 -7.56
C GLY A 570 -13.26 15.40 -6.96
N ARG A 571 -13.14 16.34 -6.00
CA ARG A 571 -14.29 17.08 -5.44
C ARG A 571 -14.77 18.21 -6.35
N VAL A 572 -13.97 18.63 -7.31
CA VAL A 572 -14.35 19.58 -8.37
C VAL A 572 -14.43 18.87 -9.73
N GLY A 573 -14.98 19.53 -10.75
CA GLY A 573 -15.17 18.96 -12.07
C GLY A 573 -16.31 17.95 -12.15
N ARG A 574 -17.36 18.15 -11.37
CA ARG A 574 -18.57 17.31 -11.37
C ARG A 574 -19.76 17.93 -12.10
N GLY A 575 -19.60 19.17 -12.55
CA GLY A 575 -20.56 19.89 -13.40
C GLY A 575 -20.01 20.08 -14.81
N ASN A 576 -20.76 20.79 -15.64
CA ASN A 576 -20.42 21.07 -17.05
C ASN A 576 -19.42 22.24 -17.22
N ALA A 577 -19.07 22.95 -16.13
CA ALA A 577 -18.12 24.06 -16.16
C ALA A 577 -16.66 23.56 -16.02
N GLN A 578 -15.74 24.28 -16.68
CA GLN A 578 -14.32 24.02 -16.53
C GLN A 578 -13.89 24.19 -15.09
N SER A 579 -13.21 23.17 -14.54
CA SER A 579 -12.71 23.19 -13.15
C SER A 579 -11.19 23.27 -13.08
N TYR A 580 -10.71 23.77 -11.94
CA TYR A 580 -9.31 24.12 -11.71
C TYR A 580 -8.84 23.57 -10.36
N CYS A 581 -7.60 23.04 -10.33
CA CYS A 581 -6.95 22.62 -9.10
C CYS A 581 -5.62 23.38 -8.95
N ILE A 582 -5.52 24.20 -7.90
CA ILE A 582 -4.36 25.03 -7.59
C ILE A 582 -3.61 24.41 -6.41
N LEU A 583 -2.40 23.92 -6.68
CA LEU A 583 -1.54 23.29 -5.68
C LEU A 583 -0.49 24.30 -5.20
N MET A 584 -0.66 24.81 -4.00
CA MET A 584 0.27 25.76 -3.39
C MET A 584 1.47 24.98 -2.80
N ASN A 585 2.66 25.25 -3.31
CA ASN A 585 3.90 24.62 -2.82
C ASN A 585 4.76 25.63 -2.08
N SER A 586 4.90 25.46 -0.76
CA SER A 586 5.75 26.30 0.09
C SER A 586 7.16 25.74 0.28
N SER A 587 7.44 24.51 -0.22
CA SER A 587 8.73 23.83 -0.10
C SER A 587 9.64 24.14 -1.29
N ASN A 588 10.94 24.35 -1.00
CA ASN A 588 11.98 24.47 -2.03
C ASN A 588 12.60 23.11 -2.40
N GLY A 589 12.14 22.00 -1.79
CA GLY A 589 12.66 20.66 -2.03
C GLY A 589 12.35 20.15 -3.45
N LYS A 590 13.36 19.59 -4.14
CA LYS A 590 13.22 19.04 -5.49
C LYS A 590 12.19 17.93 -5.55
N ASN A 591 12.22 17.00 -4.60
CA ASN A 591 11.29 15.87 -4.52
C ASN A 591 9.82 16.31 -4.33
N ALA A 592 9.59 17.38 -3.54
CA ALA A 592 8.24 17.93 -3.34
C ALA A 592 7.66 18.47 -4.65
N LYS A 593 8.49 19.16 -5.43
CA LYS A 593 8.08 19.72 -6.73
C LYS A 593 7.84 18.61 -7.76
N GLU A 594 8.68 17.60 -7.83
CA GLU A 594 8.51 16.45 -8.72
C GLU A 594 7.20 15.73 -8.44
N ARG A 595 6.91 15.46 -7.15
CA ARG A 595 5.66 14.82 -6.71
C ARG A 595 4.43 15.61 -7.13
N LEU A 596 4.39 16.90 -6.90
CA LEU A 596 3.25 17.73 -7.28
C LEU A 596 3.09 17.85 -8.81
N ASN A 597 4.19 17.79 -9.57
CA ASN A 597 4.15 17.81 -11.02
C ASN A 597 3.53 16.53 -11.61
N ILE A 598 3.65 15.39 -10.95
CA ILE A 598 2.95 14.14 -11.35
C ILE A 598 1.44 14.39 -11.34
N LEU A 599 0.91 14.94 -10.25
CA LEU A 599 -0.52 15.25 -10.14
C LEU A 599 -0.95 16.33 -11.14
N ALA A 600 -0.10 17.34 -11.38
CA ALA A 600 -0.38 18.40 -12.34
C ALA A 600 -0.39 17.92 -13.79
N GLY A 601 0.42 16.92 -14.11
CA GLY A 601 0.60 16.38 -15.46
C GLY A 601 -0.42 15.33 -15.87
N SER A 602 -1.16 14.73 -14.93
CA SER A 602 -2.13 13.66 -15.22
C SER A 602 -3.44 13.83 -14.46
N ASN A 603 -4.53 13.44 -15.13
CA ASN A 603 -5.84 13.28 -14.50
C ASN A 603 -6.19 11.82 -14.24
N ASP A 604 -5.35 10.89 -14.66
CA ASP A 604 -5.52 9.44 -14.44
C ASP A 604 -5.16 9.08 -13.00
N GLY A 605 -6.16 8.65 -12.23
CA GLY A 605 -6.00 8.28 -10.84
C GLY A 605 -5.17 7.02 -10.64
N PHE A 606 -5.23 6.04 -11.55
CA PHE A 606 -4.43 4.81 -11.47
C PHE A 606 -2.94 5.10 -11.70
N TYR A 607 -2.63 5.95 -12.67
CA TYR A 607 -1.27 6.42 -12.91
C TYR A 607 -0.73 7.17 -11.68
N ILE A 608 -1.50 8.12 -11.12
CA ILE A 608 -1.08 8.90 -9.95
C ILE A 608 -0.85 7.99 -8.74
N ALA A 609 -1.73 7.02 -8.52
CA ALA A 609 -1.58 6.06 -7.43
C ALA A 609 -0.34 5.18 -7.59
N SER A 610 -0.03 4.74 -8.82
CA SER A 610 1.17 3.96 -9.08
C SER A 610 2.46 4.77 -8.86
N GLU A 611 2.48 6.05 -9.21
CA GLU A 611 3.61 6.93 -8.98
C GLU A 611 3.77 7.30 -7.49
N ASP A 612 2.65 7.55 -6.76
CA ASP A 612 2.69 7.77 -5.28
C ASP A 612 3.35 6.58 -4.58
N LEU A 613 3.02 5.41 -5.04
CA LEU A 613 3.49 4.14 -4.52
C LEU A 613 4.98 3.93 -4.75
N LYS A 614 5.47 4.19 -5.98
CA LYS A 614 6.90 4.15 -6.32
C LYS A 614 7.73 5.13 -5.48
N MET A 615 7.17 6.30 -5.17
CA MET A 615 7.88 7.35 -4.44
C MET A 615 7.94 7.12 -2.93
N ARG A 616 6.95 6.48 -2.33
CA ARG A 616 6.91 6.21 -0.87
C ARG A 616 7.79 5.03 -0.47
N GLY A 617 7.98 4.08 -1.39
CA GLY A 617 8.63 2.82 -1.07
C GLY A 617 7.79 1.89 -0.19
N PRO A 618 8.24 0.64 0.02
CA PRO A 618 7.45 -0.41 0.68
C PRO A 618 7.16 -0.17 2.16
N GLY A 619 8.00 0.61 2.86
CA GLY A 619 7.95 0.74 4.33
C GLY A 619 6.75 1.49 4.89
N ASP A 620 6.23 2.48 4.18
CA ASP A 620 5.18 3.37 4.71
C ASP A 620 3.74 2.86 4.47
N PHE A 621 3.55 1.95 3.53
CA PHE A 621 2.21 1.43 3.21
C PHE A 621 1.76 0.33 4.17
N PHE A 622 2.71 -0.49 4.65
CA PHE A 622 2.47 -1.53 5.66
C PHE A 622 2.52 -1.01 7.11
N GLY A 623 2.75 0.28 7.32
CA GLY A 623 2.70 0.94 8.64
C GLY A 623 1.32 0.92 9.28
N VAL A 624 0.27 0.57 8.55
CA VAL A 624 -1.03 0.23 9.10
C VAL A 624 -1.03 -1.26 9.42
N ARG A 625 -0.63 -1.60 10.62
CA ARG A 625 -0.86 -2.90 11.28
C ARG A 625 -2.37 -3.15 11.45
N GLN A 626 -3.09 -3.20 10.36
CA GLN A 626 -4.49 -3.63 10.34
C GLN A 626 -4.56 -4.91 9.54
N SER A 627 -4.87 -5.98 10.25
CA SER A 627 -5.18 -7.32 9.75
C SER A 627 -4.01 -8.11 9.13
N GLY A 628 -3.37 -9.00 9.89
CA GLY A 628 -2.91 -10.35 9.50
C GLY A 628 -2.23 -10.60 8.16
N LEU A 629 -1.88 -9.56 7.40
CA LEU A 629 -1.21 -9.68 6.11
C LEU A 629 0.22 -10.17 6.31
N MET A 630 0.59 -11.18 5.55
CA MET A 630 1.93 -11.77 5.53
C MET A 630 3.00 -10.72 5.27
N GLU A 631 3.99 -10.59 6.14
CA GLU A 631 5.21 -9.81 5.86
C GLU A 631 6.05 -10.60 4.83
N PHE A 632 6.12 -10.12 3.59
CA PHE A 632 7.06 -10.65 2.61
C PHE A 632 8.49 -10.35 3.06
N LYS A 633 9.37 -11.36 3.02
CA LYS A 633 10.75 -11.23 3.46
C LYS A 633 11.68 -10.69 2.38
N ILE A 634 11.39 -10.98 1.11
CA ILE A 634 12.20 -10.57 -0.04
C ILE A 634 11.38 -9.93 -1.15
N ALA A 635 10.14 -10.35 -1.34
CA ALA A 635 9.27 -9.80 -2.35
C ALA A 635 8.82 -8.38 -2.01
N ASP A 636 8.88 -7.51 -2.98
CA ASP A 636 8.35 -6.15 -2.90
C ASP A 636 7.25 -5.98 -3.94
N VAL A 637 6.03 -5.69 -3.49
CA VAL A 637 4.83 -5.59 -4.33
C VAL A 637 4.99 -4.61 -5.50
N PHE A 638 5.91 -3.67 -5.39
CA PHE A 638 6.10 -2.58 -6.34
C PHE A 638 7.27 -2.82 -7.29
N SER A 639 8.43 -3.17 -6.73
CA SER A 639 9.61 -3.46 -7.56
C SER A 639 9.48 -4.80 -8.27
N ASP A 640 8.71 -5.75 -7.71
CA ASP A 640 8.52 -7.09 -8.23
C ASP A 640 7.08 -7.30 -8.78
N ALA A 641 6.42 -6.21 -9.26
CA ALA A 641 5.05 -6.25 -9.78
C ALA A 641 4.85 -7.26 -10.92
N ASP A 642 5.86 -7.44 -11.77
CA ASP A 642 5.83 -8.43 -12.83
C ASP A 642 5.77 -9.86 -12.27
N MET A 643 6.53 -10.13 -11.21
CA MET A 643 6.51 -11.44 -10.54
C MET A 643 5.17 -11.70 -9.85
N LEU A 644 4.57 -10.67 -9.28
CA LEU A 644 3.24 -10.76 -8.69
C LEU A 644 2.17 -11.10 -9.74
N SER A 645 2.23 -10.48 -10.92
CA SER A 645 1.30 -10.79 -12.03
C SER A 645 1.44 -12.23 -12.47
N ILE A 646 2.68 -12.68 -12.72
CA ILE A 646 2.98 -14.07 -13.10
C ILE A 646 2.48 -15.04 -12.01
N ALA A 647 2.79 -14.77 -10.75
CA ALA A 647 2.35 -15.62 -9.64
C ALA A 647 0.82 -15.70 -9.52
N SER A 648 0.11 -14.61 -9.86
CA SER A 648 -1.36 -14.59 -9.85
C SER A 648 -1.96 -15.47 -10.94
N GLU A 649 -1.39 -15.43 -12.15
CA GLU A 649 -1.84 -16.26 -13.26
C GLU A 649 -1.56 -17.74 -13.00
N GLU A 650 -0.34 -18.07 -12.54
CA GLU A 650 0.05 -19.45 -12.24
C GLU A 650 -0.75 -20.03 -11.06
N ALA A 651 -1.01 -19.24 -10.01
CA ALA A 651 -1.82 -19.71 -8.88
C ALA A 651 -3.25 -20.03 -9.30
N LYS A 652 -3.84 -19.20 -10.17
CA LYS A 652 -5.17 -19.43 -10.73
C LYS A 652 -5.18 -20.68 -11.61
N GLU A 653 -4.25 -20.80 -12.57
CA GLU A 653 -4.15 -21.97 -13.45
C GLU A 653 -3.93 -23.26 -12.67
N TYR A 654 -3.10 -23.23 -11.62
CA TYR A 654 -2.83 -24.38 -10.76
C TYR A 654 -4.10 -24.87 -10.06
N VAL A 655 -4.87 -23.95 -9.49
CA VAL A 655 -6.12 -24.26 -8.78
C VAL A 655 -7.17 -24.83 -9.77
N GLU A 656 -7.34 -24.21 -10.94
CA GLU A 656 -8.25 -24.69 -11.98
C GLU A 656 -7.90 -26.12 -12.45
N LYS A 657 -6.61 -26.42 -12.66
CA LYS A 657 -6.14 -27.77 -13.00
C LYS A 657 -6.39 -28.78 -11.89
N CYS A 658 -6.17 -28.41 -10.63
CA CYS A 658 -6.44 -29.28 -9.50
C CYS A 658 -7.93 -29.65 -9.36
N ASN A 659 -8.84 -28.74 -9.70
CA ASN A 659 -10.28 -28.98 -9.66
C ASN A 659 -10.76 -29.94 -10.75
N LEU A 660 -10.10 -29.96 -11.89
CA LEU A 660 -10.39 -30.87 -13.00
C LEU A 660 -9.83 -32.30 -12.78
N ASN A 661 -9.27 -32.61 -11.61
CA ASN A 661 -8.53 -33.85 -11.30
C ASN A 661 -7.32 -34.13 -12.22
N ASP A 662 -6.84 -33.12 -12.96
CA ASP A 662 -5.70 -33.22 -13.87
C ASP A 662 -4.34 -33.02 -13.17
N CYS A 663 -4.34 -32.76 -11.86
CA CYS A 663 -3.14 -32.48 -11.09
C CYS A 663 -2.93 -33.51 -9.97
N GLU A 664 -1.83 -34.25 -9.99
CA GLU A 664 -1.34 -34.90 -8.78
C GLU A 664 -0.94 -33.78 -7.81
N LYS A 665 -1.69 -33.62 -6.72
CA LYS A 665 -1.39 -32.61 -5.68
C LYS A 665 0.03 -32.83 -5.22
N ASP A 666 0.94 -31.87 -5.52
CA ASP A 666 2.29 -31.98 -5.04
C ASP A 666 2.29 -31.88 -3.50
N MET A 667 2.58 -33.02 -2.86
CA MET A 667 2.52 -33.18 -1.41
C MET A 667 3.48 -32.21 -0.70
N ARG A 668 4.54 -31.74 -1.39
CA ARG A 668 5.50 -30.78 -0.85
C ARG A 668 4.95 -29.37 -0.83
N LEU A 669 4.26 -28.94 -1.91
CA LEU A 669 3.59 -27.65 -1.99
C LEU A 669 2.51 -27.56 -0.91
N GLU A 670 1.71 -28.61 -0.74
CA GLU A 670 0.68 -28.72 0.30
C GLU A 670 1.25 -28.59 1.71
N THR A 671 2.37 -29.26 1.95
CA THR A 671 3.05 -29.23 3.25
C THR A 671 3.63 -27.83 3.50
N THR A 672 4.21 -27.20 2.48
CA THR A 672 4.77 -25.85 2.56
C THR A 672 3.68 -24.81 2.85
N LEU A 673 2.55 -24.89 2.17
CA LEU A 673 1.37 -24.08 2.42
C LEU A 673 0.87 -24.24 3.85
N LYS A 674 0.67 -25.46 4.33
CA LYS A 674 0.21 -25.71 5.70
C LYS A 674 1.19 -25.18 6.76
N ASN A 675 2.50 -25.27 6.52
CA ASN A 675 3.50 -24.76 7.45
C ASN A 675 3.59 -23.23 7.46
N ALA A 676 3.50 -22.59 6.29
CA ALA A 676 3.40 -21.13 6.17
C ALA A 676 2.19 -20.59 6.93
N TYR A 677 1.11 -21.36 7.04
CA TYR A 677 -0.17 -21.00 7.65
C TYR A 677 -0.29 -21.25 9.15
N LYS A 678 0.30 -22.32 9.66
CA LYS A 678 0.33 -22.53 11.12
C LYS A 678 0.97 -21.35 11.85
N MET A 679 1.85 -20.62 11.19
CA MET A 679 2.44 -19.37 11.74
C MET A 679 1.46 -18.18 11.72
N THR A 680 0.44 -18.16 10.83
CA THR A 680 -0.56 -17.08 10.75
C THR A 680 -1.77 -17.30 11.66
N GLU A 681 -2.19 -18.52 11.91
CA GLU A 681 -3.25 -18.83 12.90
C GLU A 681 -2.87 -18.41 14.33
N TYR A 682 -1.59 -18.40 14.68
CA TYR A 682 -1.11 -17.85 15.96
C TYR A 682 -1.24 -16.32 16.05
N ASN A 683 -1.33 -15.60 14.91
CA ASN A 683 -1.45 -14.14 14.88
C ASN A 683 -2.88 -13.62 14.69
N THR A 684 -3.87 -14.47 14.41
CA THR A 684 -5.28 -14.09 14.19
C THR A 684 -6.13 -14.16 15.48
N ASN A 685 -5.56 -14.54 16.62
CA ASN A 685 -6.21 -14.58 17.93
C ASN A 685 -5.86 -13.37 18.83
N ILE A 686 -5.54 -12.20 18.24
CA ILE A 686 -5.38 -10.94 19.00
C ILE A 686 -6.36 -9.90 18.46
#